data_602ce02a69dad533e84b337754d373a1
#
_entry.id   602ce02a69dad533e84b337754d373a1
#
_cell.length_a   1.000
_cell.length_b   1.000
_cell.length_c   1.000
_cell.angle_alpha   90.00
_cell.angle_beta   90.00
_cell.angle_gamma   90.00
#
_symmetry.space_group_name_H-M   'P 1'
#
loop_
_entity.id
_entity.type
_entity.pdbx_description
1 polymer ?
#
loop_
_entity_poly.entity_id
_entity_poly.type
_entity_poly.pdbx_seq_one_letter_code
_entity_poly.pdbx_strand_id
1 'polypeptide(L)'
;MRKREGMKKRRSRILAWLLACLMVLSVIQGTGWGSLTVQAEEAEKIPTKLKVGTKDEDQVIKDGAVINKEGTGWNYNETTNILTLTNANLGDIIYDGGDLNLQIKGDNTIGQIDSVENAIYITGIENGKLACTDIAVDTFSVENIELNASNDINVKTATVKNVKLNTSTYLDTNILNCSGSQINTADRVFVGGSLNCVDSEIRAGKIDFSAIKRTYTDSIVVDNMNNTARIYGAATLCEDLTIPSAGTIMFAEGASITNLDKLTVEEDAKIFVNYKMDEYGSESYEKHTHNTEATKGGTYIDSQKHYENVACKDCPIGYVTETKVEREHTYENGFCKACDAYEPAVLNSNNAYEIGNAGQLYWFADKVNKERYKYVNAKAVLTADIVVNKNVLNDGDLTKDVDGLRDWTPIQQYGGTFDGAQHTISGIYCVSDTIDEAGIFQNTIDNAIVENIGVLDSYYCLKKGYNVGGIVGFNSGIIRNCYNEGMVSSLYNNDNYLGGICGMNGGGTITGCYNKGKVANSVWGTRAGGICGRSTNKILNCYNTGSVTGGYMVGGICGSNASSTTSGRIENCYNIGTINTIINDNDDKRNIAVIENEKAVVNNCYYLEDNYIAEEDGASGRDADDFASGEIAYRLQVGQDDPVWGQTLADEGGDPYPVLGGKTVYQNVTYSGCTVDTSLTIEYSNEEKDIKFTHALVKSEKVNADCEKDGMEAYWTCTSCQRRFSDEDGTKELN
;
A
#
# COMPACT_ATOMS: atom_id res chain seq x y z
N MET A 1 -14.65 34.51 11.81
CA MET A 1 -15.76 33.55 11.64
C MET A 1 -15.31 32.06 11.74
N ARG A 2 -14.11 31.68 11.39
CA ARG A 2 -13.65 30.25 11.45
C ARG A 2 -13.44 29.63 12.87
N LYS A 3 -13.35 30.42 13.93
CA LYS A 3 -13.20 29.90 15.31
C LYS A 3 -14.52 29.52 16.02
N ARG A 4 -15.68 29.92 15.49
CA ARG A 4 -16.98 29.57 16.07
C ARG A 4 -17.58 28.26 15.55
N GLU A 5 -17.18 27.80 14.37
CA GLU A 5 -17.65 26.50 13.82
C GLU A 5 -16.96 25.29 14.45
N GLY A 6 -15.69 25.40 14.83
CA GLY A 6 -14.95 24.32 15.47
C GLY A 6 -15.48 23.95 16.87
N MET A 7 -16.02 24.94 17.60
CA MET A 7 -16.61 24.70 18.93
C MET A 7 -18.02 24.10 18.87
N LYS A 8 -18.81 24.39 17.82
CA LYS A 8 -20.11 23.74 17.61
C LYS A 8 -19.99 22.28 17.23
N LYS A 9 -19.00 21.91 16.39
CA LYS A 9 -18.73 20.49 16.04
C LYS A 9 -18.19 19.66 17.22
N ARG A 10 -17.43 20.25 18.13
CA ARG A 10 -16.99 19.56 19.35
C ARG A 10 -18.12 19.35 20.35
N ARG A 11 -19.01 20.34 20.53
CA ARG A 11 -20.19 20.20 21.42
C ARG A 11 -21.21 19.18 20.87
N SER A 12 -21.41 19.10 19.57
CA SER A 12 -22.32 18.10 18.98
C SER A 12 -21.78 16.67 19.09
N ARG A 13 -20.47 16.47 19.01
CA ARG A 13 -19.86 15.14 19.20
C ARG A 13 -19.88 14.67 20.66
N ILE A 14 -19.69 15.58 21.62
CA ILE A 14 -19.78 15.26 23.03
C ILE A 14 -21.24 15.00 23.43
N LEU A 15 -22.21 15.72 22.85
CA LEU A 15 -23.63 15.48 23.09
C LEU A 15 -24.10 14.16 22.43
N ALA A 16 -23.58 13.81 21.25
CA ALA A 16 -23.84 12.53 20.60
C ALA A 16 -23.23 11.35 21.38
N TRP A 17 -22.07 11.54 21.98
CA TRP A 17 -21.42 10.54 22.82
C TRP A 17 -22.17 10.35 24.17
N LEU A 18 -22.61 11.43 24.79
CA LEU A 18 -23.46 11.40 26.01
C LEU A 18 -24.86 10.80 25.72
N LEU A 19 -25.45 11.08 24.54
CA LEU A 19 -26.71 10.46 24.14
C LEU A 19 -26.54 8.97 23.78
N ALA A 20 -25.40 8.56 23.20
CA ALA A 20 -25.07 7.17 22.95
C ALA A 20 -24.85 6.41 24.28
N CYS A 21 -24.16 7.01 25.25
CA CYS A 21 -24.03 6.43 26.59
C CYS A 21 -25.38 6.35 27.35
N LEU A 22 -26.27 7.34 27.16
CA LEU A 22 -27.61 7.31 27.73
C LEU A 22 -28.54 6.31 27.03
N MET A 23 -28.38 6.08 25.72
CA MET A 23 -29.14 5.04 25.00
C MET A 23 -28.62 3.62 25.35
N VAL A 24 -27.34 3.44 25.57
CA VAL A 24 -26.81 2.16 26.08
C VAL A 24 -27.33 1.86 27.48
N LEU A 25 -27.44 2.90 28.34
CA LEU A 25 -28.05 2.76 29.66
C LEU A 25 -29.56 2.52 29.60
N SER A 26 -30.29 3.03 28.58
CA SER A 26 -31.73 2.83 28.43
C SER A 26 -32.09 1.49 27.78
N VAL A 27 -31.20 0.93 26.95
CA VAL A 27 -31.34 -0.43 26.38
C VAL A 27 -31.08 -1.50 27.44
N ILE A 28 -30.25 -1.20 28.43
CA ILE A 28 -30.01 -2.08 29.59
C ILE A 28 -31.23 -2.12 30.53
N GLN A 29 -32.14 -1.13 30.51
CA GLN A 29 -33.36 -1.16 31.28
C GLN A 29 -34.56 -1.84 30.60
N GLY A 30 -34.43 -2.23 29.32
CA GLY A 30 -35.53 -2.81 28.51
C GLY A 30 -35.56 -4.32 28.37
N THR A 31 -34.49 -5.01 28.68
CA THR A 31 -34.41 -6.49 28.71
C THR A 31 -34.19 -6.90 30.16
N GLY A 32 -35.14 -7.62 30.75
CA GLY A 32 -35.20 -8.01 32.15
C GLY A 32 -33.94 -8.69 32.72
N TRP A 33 -32.91 -7.95 32.86
CA TRP A 33 -31.76 -8.28 33.68
C TRP A 33 -32.16 -7.96 35.10
N GLY A 34 -32.50 -9.01 35.86
CA GLY A 34 -32.52 -8.90 37.30
C GLY A 34 -31.19 -8.23 37.70
N SER A 35 -31.26 -7.08 38.27
CA SER A 35 -30.10 -6.37 38.80
C SER A 35 -29.26 -7.37 39.58
N LEU A 36 -28.00 -7.63 39.12
CA LEU A 36 -26.93 -7.99 40.01
C LEU A 36 -26.58 -6.74 40.83
N THR A 37 -27.57 -6.22 41.59
CA THR A 37 -27.27 -5.57 42.84
C THR A 37 -26.81 -6.68 43.73
N VAL A 38 -25.49 -6.78 43.92
CA VAL A 38 -25.00 -7.23 45.22
C VAL A 38 -25.87 -6.46 46.19
N GLN A 39 -26.78 -7.15 46.87
CA GLN A 39 -27.52 -6.53 47.97
C GLN A 39 -26.51 -6.19 49.05
N ALA A 40 -25.97 -4.97 48.97
CA ALA A 40 -25.36 -4.35 50.13
C ALA A 40 -26.49 -3.84 50.96
N GLU A 41 -27.18 -4.73 51.69
CA GLU A 41 -28.06 -4.36 52.81
C GLU A 41 -28.51 -5.62 53.60
N GLU A 42 -27.55 -6.50 53.92
CA GLU A 42 -27.50 -7.13 55.24
C GLU A 42 -26.16 -6.74 55.80
N ALA A 43 -26.11 -6.23 57.02
CA ALA A 43 -24.85 -5.91 57.67
C ALA A 43 -23.93 -7.13 57.58
N GLU A 44 -22.78 -7.01 56.86
CA GLU A 44 -21.83 -8.07 56.71
C GLU A 44 -21.56 -8.69 58.07
N LYS A 45 -21.95 -9.93 58.26
CA LYS A 45 -21.66 -10.64 59.49
C LYS A 45 -20.18 -10.94 59.53
N ILE A 46 -19.42 -10.19 60.31
CA ILE A 46 -17.99 -10.45 60.53
C ILE A 46 -17.83 -11.86 61.11
N PRO A 47 -16.88 -12.66 60.63
CA PRO A 47 -16.64 -13.98 61.19
C PRO A 47 -16.46 -13.93 62.69
N THR A 48 -17.08 -14.87 63.41
CA THR A 48 -16.85 -15.03 64.86
C THR A 48 -15.60 -15.87 65.11
N LYS A 49 -15.16 -16.63 64.13
CA LYS A 49 -13.90 -17.38 64.14
C LYS A 49 -13.19 -17.19 62.77
N LEU A 50 -11.91 -16.88 62.82
CA LEU A 50 -11.03 -16.85 61.66
C LEU A 50 -9.64 -17.36 62.08
N LYS A 51 -9.18 -18.36 61.39
CA LYS A 51 -7.83 -18.95 61.54
C LYS A 51 -7.12 -18.95 60.21
N VAL A 52 -5.87 -18.49 60.20
CA VAL A 52 -5.02 -18.40 59.01
C VAL A 52 -3.71 -19.13 59.28
N GLY A 53 -3.67 -20.41 58.93
CA GLY A 53 -2.56 -21.32 59.21
C GLY A 53 -2.95 -22.54 60.04
N THR A 54 -2.00 -23.39 60.39
CA THR A 54 -2.23 -24.71 61.04
C THR A 54 -2.09 -24.67 62.53
N LYS A 55 -1.46 -23.65 63.13
CA LYS A 55 -1.19 -23.57 64.55
C LYS A 55 -2.28 -22.80 65.31
N ASP A 56 -2.41 -23.06 66.64
CA ASP A 56 -3.37 -22.32 67.46
C ASP A 56 -3.06 -20.82 67.60
N GLU A 57 -1.80 -20.47 67.48
CA GLU A 57 -1.32 -19.07 67.43
C GLU A 57 -1.68 -18.34 66.14
N ASP A 58 -2.10 -19.05 65.09
CA ASP A 58 -2.52 -18.49 63.78
C ASP A 58 -3.98 -17.99 63.81
N GLN A 59 -4.62 -17.94 64.95
CA GLN A 59 -6.01 -17.50 65.12
C GLN A 59 -6.07 -15.97 65.01
N VAL A 60 -6.90 -15.47 64.08
CA VAL A 60 -7.13 -14.03 63.85
C VAL A 60 -8.32 -13.53 64.64
N ILE A 61 -9.43 -14.26 64.57
CA ILE A 61 -10.67 -13.97 65.35
C ILE A 61 -11.00 -15.21 66.19
N LYS A 62 -11.30 -15.00 67.48
CA LYS A 62 -11.78 -16.01 68.40
C LYS A 62 -12.98 -15.47 69.15
N ASP A 63 -14.10 -16.21 69.12
CA ASP A 63 -15.32 -15.89 69.79
C ASP A 63 -15.81 -14.43 69.51
N GLY A 64 -15.63 -13.95 68.25
CA GLY A 64 -15.99 -12.63 67.80
C GLY A 64 -14.97 -11.52 68.12
N ALA A 65 -13.89 -11.79 68.81
CA ALA A 65 -12.84 -10.84 69.15
C ALA A 65 -11.61 -11.03 68.25
N VAL A 66 -11.13 -9.94 67.64
CA VAL A 66 -9.87 -9.94 66.86
C VAL A 66 -8.69 -10.04 67.83
N ILE A 67 -7.91 -11.11 67.74
CA ILE A 67 -6.76 -11.38 68.60
C ILE A 67 -5.42 -11.17 67.93
N ASN A 68 -5.34 -11.36 66.58
CA ASN A 68 -4.19 -11.02 65.77
C ASN A 68 -4.63 -10.25 64.54
N LYS A 69 -3.82 -9.25 64.11
CA LYS A 69 -4.14 -8.42 62.96
C LYS A 69 -3.15 -8.60 61.78
N GLU A 70 -2.03 -9.21 62.05
CA GLU A 70 -0.97 -9.39 61.07
C GLU A 70 -0.11 -10.62 61.35
N GLY A 71 0.47 -11.16 60.27
CA GLY A 71 1.44 -12.25 60.34
C GLY A 71 2.32 -12.27 59.09
N THR A 72 3.14 -13.30 58.93
CA THR A 72 4.00 -13.41 57.77
C THR A 72 3.19 -13.55 56.47
N GLY A 73 3.18 -12.49 55.64
CA GLY A 73 2.48 -12.49 54.37
C GLY A 73 0.98 -12.23 54.48
N TRP A 74 0.44 -11.90 55.64
CA TRP A 74 -0.97 -11.56 55.77
C TRP A 74 -1.23 -10.38 56.74
N ASN A 75 -2.32 -9.70 56.50
CA ASN A 75 -2.82 -8.61 57.36
C ASN A 75 -4.36 -8.62 57.36
N TYR A 76 -4.96 -8.47 58.53
CA TYR A 76 -6.41 -8.35 58.71
C TYR A 76 -6.82 -6.97 59.19
N ASN A 77 -7.69 -6.33 58.43
CA ASN A 77 -8.28 -5.04 58.77
C ASN A 77 -9.68 -5.23 59.39
N GLU A 78 -9.78 -5.06 60.69
CA GLU A 78 -11.05 -5.22 61.43
C GLU A 78 -12.13 -4.23 61.09
N THR A 79 -11.75 -3.03 60.54
CA THR A 79 -12.72 -1.97 60.19
C THR A 79 -13.41 -2.32 58.87
N THR A 80 -12.72 -2.92 57.95
CA THR A 80 -13.20 -3.26 56.58
C THR A 80 -13.54 -4.75 56.44
N ASN A 81 -13.27 -5.58 57.46
CA ASN A 81 -13.39 -7.02 57.43
C ASN A 81 -12.61 -7.68 56.25
N ILE A 82 -11.40 -7.18 55.98
CA ILE A 82 -10.59 -7.67 54.86
C ILE A 82 -9.34 -8.35 55.37
N LEU A 83 -9.15 -9.60 55.00
CA LEU A 83 -7.89 -10.30 55.10
C LEU A 83 -7.07 -10.15 53.80
N THR A 84 -5.93 -9.52 53.89
CA THR A 84 -5.04 -9.34 52.73
C THR A 84 -3.89 -10.32 52.81
N LEU A 85 -3.67 -11.09 51.71
CA LEU A 85 -2.49 -11.96 51.54
C LEU A 85 -1.52 -11.29 50.57
N THR A 86 -0.23 -11.28 50.90
CA THR A 86 0.83 -10.71 50.07
C THR A 86 2.02 -11.64 50.01
N ASN A 87 2.20 -12.34 48.90
CA ASN A 87 3.24 -13.34 48.68
C ASN A 87 3.32 -14.33 49.87
N ALA A 88 2.17 -14.75 50.33
CA ALA A 88 2.03 -15.61 51.53
C ALA A 88 2.15 -17.09 51.17
N ASN A 89 2.71 -17.84 52.11
CA ASN A 89 2.70 -19.31 52.11
C ASN A 89 2.19 -19.78 53.47
N LEU A 90 0.91 -20.15 53.53
CA LEU A 90 0.17 -20.36 54.76
C LEU A 90 -0.47 -21.76 54.77
N GLY A 91 -0.91 -22.19 55.93
CA GLY A 91 -1.81 -23.34 56.06
C GLY A 91 -3.26 -22.98 55.69
N ASP A 92 -4.20 -23.70 56.29
CA ASP A 92 -5.61 -23.55 55.97
C ASP A 92 -6.19 -22.19 56.42
N ILE A 93 -7.19 -21.71 55.68
CA ILE A 93 -8.07 -20.62 56.11
C ILE A 93 -9.41 -21.23 56.52
N ILE A 94 -9.69 -21.22 57.81
CA ILE A 94 -10.93 -21.73 58.40
C ILE A 94 -11.66 -20.61 59.08
N TYR A 95 -12.90 -20.36 58.71
CA TYR A 95 -13.72 -19.30 59.29
C TYR A 95 -15.16 -19.79 59.49
N ASP A 96 -15.85 -19.15 60.42
CA ASP A 96 -17.22 -19.49 60.81
C ASP A 96 -17.94 -18.30 61.44
N GLY A 97 -19.28 -18.31 61.38
CA GLY A 97 -20.15 -17.31 62.02
C GLY A 97 -20.24 -15.97 61.27
N GLY A 98 -19.78 -15.89 60.03
CA GLY A 98 -19.86 -14.72 59.15
C GLY A 98 -19.02 -14.88 57.91
N ASP A 99 -19.19 -13.94 56.95
CA ASP A 99 -18.52 -13.96 55.65
C ASP A 99 -17.08 -13.43 55.70
N LEU A 100 -16.23 -13.86 54.80
CA LEU A 100 -14.83 -13.44 54.72
C LEU A 100 -14.52 -12.74 53.41
N ASN A 101 -13.96 -11.52 53.52
CA ASN A 101 -13.39 -10.79 52.39
C ASN A 101 -11.87 -11.01 52.31
N LEU A 102 -11.39 -11.58 51.20
CA LEU A 102 -10.00 -11.93 50.99
C LEU A 102 -9.42 -11.16 49.83
N GLN A 103 -8.39 -10.36 50.06
CA GLN A 103 -7.63 -9.67 49.03
C GLN A 103 -6.30 -10.40 48.78
N ILE A 104 -5.98 -10.63 47.49
CA ILE A 104 -4.80 -11.36 47.06
C ILE A 104 -3.88 -10.45 46.29
N LYS A 105 -2.65 -10.26 46.78
CA LYS A 105 -1.60 -9.49 46.13
C LYS A 105 -0.36 -10.36 45.90
N GLY A 106 0.14 -10.41 44.67
CA GLY A 106 1.28 -11.27 44.29
C GLY A 106 0.94 -12.76 44.36
N ASP A 107 1.93 -13.62 44.47
CA ASP A 107 1.80 -15.06 44.43
C ASP A 107 1.59 -15.64 45.83
N ASN A 108 0.43 -16.25 46.07
CA ASN A 108 0.06 -16.78 47.38
C ASN A 108 -0.26 -18.26 47.32
N THR A 109 0.15 -19.01 48.34
CA THR A 109 -0.17 -20.44 48.50
C THR A 109 -0.79 -20.64 49.88
N ILE A 110 -1.93 -21.29 49.91
CA ILE A 110 -2.62 -21.66 51.14
C ILE A 110 -3.02 -23.14 51.11
N GLY A 111 -3.39 -23.70 52.24
CA GLY A 111 -4.03 -25.02 52.32
C GLY A 111 -5.46 -24.96 51.78
N GLN A 112 -6.40 -25.51 52.56
CA GLN A 112 -7.83 -25.41 52.18
C GLN A 112 -8.47 -24.12 52.67
N ILE A 113 -9.55 -23.74 51.99
CA ILE A 113 -10.51 -22.74 52.45
C ILE A 113 -11.79 -23.45 52.85
N ASP A 114 -12.17 -23.36 54.13
CA ASP A 114 -13.30 -24.09 54.66
C ASP A 114 -14.21 -23.22 55.55
N SER A 115 -15.50 -23.31 55.27
CA SER A 115 -16.57 -22.74 56.09
C SER A 115 -17.91 -23.40 55.76
N VAL A 116 -18.63 -23.86 56.74
CA VAL A 116 -19.81 -24.73 56.52
C VAL A 116 -21.05 -23.98 56.02
N GLU A 117 -21.25 -22.71 56.32
CA GLU A 117 -22.49 -21.98 56.01
C GLU A 117 -22.27 -20.49 55.62
N ASN A 118 -21.03 -20.11 55.28
CA ASN A 118 -20.70 -18.71 55.04
C ASN A 118 -20.11 -18.48 53.66
N ALA A 119 -20.13 -17.18 53.23
CA ALA A 119 -19.59 -16.79 51.97
C ALA A 119 -18.10 -16.39 52.06
N ILE A 120 -17.37 -16.62 50.94
CA ILE A 120 -16.06 -16.01 50.75
C ILE A 120 -16.07 -15.16 49.50
N TYR A 121 -15.51 -13.94 49.59
CA TYR A 121 -15.31 -12.99 48.52
C TYR A 121 -13.82 -12.78 48.28
N ILE A 122 -13.28 -13.29 47.17
CA ILE A 122 -11.85 -13.23 46.86
C ILE A 122 -11.64 -12.20 45.72
N THR A 123 -10.81 -11.21 45.98
CA THR A 123 -10.46 -10.21 45.01
C THR A 123 -8.96 -10.14 44.77
N GLY A 124 -8.52 -10.32 43.51
CA GLY A 124 -7.12 -10.11 43.13
C GLY A 124 -6.83 -8.62 42.94
N ILE A 125 -5.72 -8.18 43.51
CA ILE A 125 -5.17 -6.83 43.31
C ILE A 125 -3.72 -6.96 42.80
N GLU A 126 -3.30 -6.07 41.93
CA GLU A 126 -1.91 -6.05 41.40
C GLU A 126 -1.46 -7.40 40.84
N ASN A 127 -2.28 -8.05 39.96
CA ASN A 127 -2.05 -9.37 39.39
C ASN A 127 -1.91 -10.53 40.45
N GLY A 128 -2.76 -10.49 41.46
CA GLY A 128 -2.76 -11.52 42.50
C GLY A 128 -3.01 -12.93 41.95
N LYS A 129 -2.29 -13.90 42.51
CA LYS A 129 -2.48 -15.32 42.25
C LYS A 129 -2.66 -16.07 43.55
N LEU A 130 -3.57 -17.04 43.52
CA LEU A 130 -3.83 -17.90 44.66
C LEU A 130 -3.75 -19.37 44.27
N ALA A 131 -2.87 -20.12 44.92
CA ALA A 131 -2.87 -21.57 44.90
C ALA A 131 -3.44 -22.09 46.22
N CYS A 132 -4.37 -23.05 46.15
CA CYS A 132 -4.93 -23.72 47.33
C CYS A 132 -5.14 -25.20 47.06
N THR A 133 -5.48 -25.98 48.12
CA THR A 133 -5.84 -27.40 47.94
C THR A 133 -7.31 -27.54 47.58
N ASP A 134 -8.19 -27.10 48.44
CA ASP A 134 -9.64 -27.26 48.31
C ASP A 134 -10.37 -25.98 48.68
N ILE A 135 -11.56 -25.80 48.14
CA ILE A 135 -12.49 -24.74 48.56
C ILE A 135 -13.84 -25.38 48.87
N ALA A 136 -14.27 -25.28 50.14
CA ALA A 136 -15.54 -25.81 50.61
C ALA A 136 -16.28 -24.73 51.40
N VAL A 137 -17.17 -24.02 50.74
CA VAL A 137 -17.93 -22.89 51.32
C VAL A 137 -19.35 -22.85 50.75
N ASP A 138 -20.26 -22.11 51.38
CA ASP A 138 -21.62 -22.02 50.89
C ASP A 138 -21.70 -21.15 49.64
N THR A 139 -21.13 -19.94 49.69
CA THR A 139 -21.06 -19.01 48.57
C THR A 139 -19.61 -18.60 48.28
N PHE A 140 -19.21 -18.79 47.03
CA PHE A 140 -17.89 -18.47 46.51
C PHE A 140 -17.99 -17.37 45.48
N SER A 141 -17.41 -16.23 45.76
CA SER A 141 -17.31 -15.10 44.79
C SER A 141 -15.85 -14.74 44.59
N VAL A 142 -15.40 -14.78 43.33
CA VAL A 142 -14.01 -14.50 42.98
C VAL A 142 -13.89 -13.59 41.79
N GLU A 143 -13.02 -12.57 41.88
CA GLU A 143 -12.81 -11.67 40.76
C GLU A 143 -11.36 -11.21 40.60
N ASN A 144 -10.96 -10.95 39.33
CA ASN A 144 -9.68 -10.35 38.92
C ASN A 144 -8.43 -11.10 39.42
N ILE A 145 -8.43 -12.44 39.37
CA ILE A 145 -7.36 -13.29 39.91
C ILE A 145 -7.10 -14.52 39.05
N GLU A 146 -5.90 -15.05 39.11
CA GLU A 146 -5.60 -16.44 38.71
C GLU A 146 -5.69 -17.31 39.96
N LEU A 147 -6.62 -18.28 39.98
CA LEU A 147 -6.86 -19.20 41.10
C LEU A 147 -6.60 -20.65 40.66
N ASN A 148 -5.74 -21.32 41.37
CA ASN A 148 -5.37 -22.72 41.13
C ASN A 148 -5.69 -23.58 42.36
N ALA A 149 -6.72 -24.42 42.26
CA ALA A 149 -7.02 -25.41 43.28
C ALA A 149 -6.41 -26.80 42.89
N SER A 150 -5.65 -27.41 43.78
CA SER A 150 -5.04 -28.71 43.47
C SER A 150 -6.01 -29.89 43.61
N ASN A 151 -7.16 -29.67 44.25
CA ASN A 151 -8.23 -30.67 44.35
C ASN A 151 -9.58 -30.00 43.98
N ASP A 152 -10.57 -30.07 44.87
CA ASP A 152 -11.95 -29.82 44.64
C ASP A 152 -12.40 -28.39 44.99
N ILE A 153 -13.33 -27.87 44.21
CA ILE A 153 -14.14 -26.70 44.59
C ILE A 153 -15.58 -27.14 44.70
N ASN A 154 -16.07 -27.17 45.96
CA ASN A 154 -17.43 -27.65 46.29
C ASN A 154 -18.20 -26.52 47.01
N VAL A 155 -19.15 -25.90 46.30
CA VAL A 155 -19.84 -24.71 46.78
C VAL A 155 -21.31 -24.75 46.34
N LYS A 156 -22.24 -24.16 47.10
CA LYS A 156 -23.64 -24.05 46.64
C LYS A 156 -23.81 -23.02 45.56
N THR A 157 -23.13 -21.88 45.69
CA THR A 157 -23.16 -20.79 44.70
C THR A 157 -21.76 -20.33 44.35
N ALA A 158 -21.40 -20.38 43.06
CA ALA A 158 -20.15 -19.85 42.54
C ALA A 158 -20.41 -18.62 41.64
N THR A 159 -19.70 -17.52 41.90
CA THR A 159 -19.64 -16.32 41.04
C THR A 159 -18.19 -16.05 40.67
N VAL A 160 -17.88 -16.10 39.39
CA VAL A 160 -16.50 -16.06 38.86
C VAL A 160 -16.44 -14.93 37.81
N LYS A 161 -15.65 -13.88 38.08
CA LYS A 161 -15.59 -12.71 37.21
C LYS A 161 -14.17 -12.27 36.86
N ASN A 162 -13.81 -12.24 35.60
CA ASN A 162 -12.45 -11.94 35.11
C ASN A 162 -11.38 -12.82 35.79
N VAL A 163 -11.62 -14.10 35.85
CA VAL A 163 -10.78 -15.07 36.60
C VAL A 163 -10.29 -16.18 35.68
N LYS A 164 -9.03 -16.58 35.84
CA LYS A 164 -8.55 -17.86 35.37
C LYS A 164 -8.61 -18.85 36.55
N LEU A 165 -9.62 -19.71 36.55
CA LEU A 165 -9.84 -20.73 37.58
C LEU A 165 -9.39 -22.08 37.03
N ASN A 166 -8.44 -22.71 37.70
CA ASN A 166 -7.99 -24.08 37.40
C ASN A 166 -8.20 -24.99 38.60
N THR A 167 -8.74 -26.20 38.38
CA THR A 167 -8.80 -27.23 39.39
C THR A 167 -8.35 -28.57 38.82
N SER A 168 -7.61 -29.36 39.64
CA SER A 168 -7.10 -30.65 39.18
C SER A 168 -8.16 -31.76 39.19
N THR A 169 -9.29 -31.53 39.83
CA THR A 169 -10.39 -32.51 39.92
C THR A 169 -11.69 -31.87 39.42
N TYR A 170 -12.55 -31.39 40.32
CA TYR A 170 -13.86 -30.90 39.90
C TYR A 170 -14.29 -29.57 40.54
N LEU A 171 -15.25 -28.93 39.86
CA LEU A 171 -16.06 -27.85 40.36
C LEU A 171 -17.51 -28.34 40.48
N ASP A 172 -18.01 -28.50 41.70
CA ASP A 172 -19.39 -28.84 41.98
C ASP A 172 -20.12 -27.67 42.59
N THR A 173 -21.22 -27.29 41.97
CA THR A 173 -22.03 -26.14 42.44
C THR A 173 -23.51 -26.33 42.07
N ASN A 174 -24.39 -25.71 42.81
CA ASN A 174 -25.80 -25.63 42.41
C ASN A 174 -26.06 -24.40 41.50
N ILE A 175 -25.36 -23.32 41.74
CA ILE A 175 -25.50 -22.10 40.92
C ILE A 175 -24.10 -21.66 40.46
N LEU A 176 -23.90 -21.52 39.13
CA LEU A 176 -22.68 -20.98 38.54
C LEU A 176 -22.98 -19.74 37.73
N ASN A 177 -22.40 -18.60 38.14
CA ASN A 177 -22.38 -17.37 37.35
C ASN A 177 -20.94 -17.07 36.95
N CYS A 178 -20.62 -17.03 35.66
CA CYS A 178 -19.30 -16.64 35.18
C CYS A 178 -19.37 -15.54 34.14
N SER A 179 -18.41 -14.60 34.22
CA SER A 179 -18.29 -13.52 33.25
C SER A 179 -16.83 -13.16 33.02
N GLY A 180 -16.43 -12.98 31.76
CA GLY A 180 -15.05 -12.66 31.37
C GLY A 180 -14.01 -13.68 31.87
N SER A 181 -14.39 -14.97 32.06
CA SER A 181 -13.61 -15.91 32.84
C SER A 181 -13.27 -17.18 32.08
N GLN A 182 -12.14 -17.81 32.47
CA GLN A 182 -11.76 -19.15 32.04
C GLN A 182 -11.87 -20.10 33.23
N ILE A 183 -12.60 -21.19 33.07
CA ILE A 183 -12.77 -22.26 34.08
C ILE A 183 -12.26 -23.57 33.48
N ASN A 184 -11.17 -24.08 34.03
CA ASN A 184 -10.54 -25.31 33.56
C ASN A 184 -10.57 -26.34 34.70
N THR A 185 -11.19 -27.48 34.46
CA THR A 185 -11.18 -28.61 35.41
C THR A 185 -10.65 -29.87 34.72
N ALA A 186 -9.80 -30.64 35.40
CA ALA A 186 -9.27 -31.86 34.79
C ALA A 186 -10.32 -32.97 34.70
N ASP A 187 -11.22 -33.06 35.68
CA ASP A 187 -12.24 -34.11 35.72
C ASP A 187 -13.64 -33.57 35.37
N ARG A 188 -14.31 -32.83 36.26
CA ARG A 188 -15.73 -32.52 36.08
C ARG A 188 -16.12 -31.10 36.49
N VAL A 189 -17.04 -30.52 35.70
CA VAL A 189 -17.91 -29.41 36.15
C VAL A 189 -19.33 -29.93 36.28
N PHE A 190 -19.90 -29.84 37.49
CA PHE A 190 -21.28 -30.18 37.79
C PHE A 190 -22.04 -28.93 38.26
N VAL A 191 -23.19 -28.66 37.63
CA VAL A 191 -24.09 -27.56 37.99
C VAL A 191 -25.50 -28.11 38.18
N GLY A 192 -26.00 -28.11 39.41
CA GLY A 192 -27.27 -28.73 39.77
C GLY A 192 -28.51 -27.88 39.54
N GLY A 193 -28.46 -26.57 39.60
CA GLY A 193 -29.59 -25.64 39.58
C GLY A 193 -29.61 -24.65 38.42
N SER A 194 -28.75 -23.65 38.41
CA SER A 194 -28.68 -22.66 37.33
C SER A 194 -27.26 -22.32 36.88
N LEU A 195 -27.12 -22.12 35.59
CA LEU A 195 -25.87 -21.72 34.94
C LEU A 195 -26.09 -20.47 34.13
N ASN A 196 -25.27 -19.45 34.37
CA ASN A 196 -25.22 -18.24 33.56
C ASN A 196 -23.78 -17.90 33.18
N CYS A 197 -23.43 -17.95 31.88
CA CYS A 197 -22.11 -17.66 31.35
C CYS A 197 -22.17 -16.51 30.35
N VAL A 198 -21.29 -15.53 30.56
CA VAL A 198 -21.14 -14.36 29.69
C VAL A 198 -19.65 -14.16 29.40
N ASP A 199 -19.27 -14.02 28.14
CA ASP A 199 -17.86 -13.82 27.71
C ASP A 199 -16.89 -14.80 28.36
N SER A 200 -17.28 -16.08 28.49
CA SER A 200 -16.54 -17.04 29.31
C SER A 200 -16.27 -18.36 28.59
N GLU A 201 -15.18 -19.00 28.99
CA GLU A 201 -14.79 -20.31 28.49
C GLU A 201 -14.76 -21.34 29.65
N ILE A 202 -15.48 -22.45 29.47
CA ILE A 202 -15.49 -23.57 30.42
C ILE A 202 -14.94 -24.80 29.72
N ARG A 203 -13.84 -25.37 30.26
CA ARG A 203 -13.24 -26.64 29.80
C ARG A 203 -13.21 -27.64 30.94
N ALA A 204 -13.75 -28.80 30.72
CA ALA A 204 -13.74 -29.88 31.71
C ALA A 204 -13.48 -31.23 31.05
N GLY A 205 -13.01 -32.20 31.85
CA GLY A 205 -12.98 -33.60 31.46
C GLY A 205 -14.38 -34.05 31.08
N LYS A 206 -15.36 -33.83 32.00
CA LYS A 206 -16.79 -34.05 31.76
C LYS A 206 -17.60 -32.83 32.21
N ILE A 207 -18.63 -32.48 31.45
CA ILE A 207 -19.59 -31.46 31.84
C ILE A 207 -20.93 -32.13 32.11
N ASP A 208 -21.42 -31.99 33.34
CA ASP A 208 -22.70 -32.57 33.78
C ASP A 208 -23.61 -31.41 34.25
N PHE A 209 -24.48 -30.99 33.38
CA PHE A 209 -25.45 -29.95 33.65
C PHE A 209 -26.82 -30.57 33.91
N SER A 210 -27.12 -30.91 35.15
CA SER A 210 -28.49 -31.15 35.58
C SER A 210 -29.28 -29.86 35.83
N ALA A 211 -28.64 -28.70 35.59
CA ALA A 211 -29.26 -27.40 35.78
C ALA A 211 -30.49 -27.22 34.86
N ILE A 212 -31.60 -26.84 35.47
CA ILE A 212 -32.88 -26.56 34.78
C ILE A 212 -32.82 -25.26 33.99
N LYS A 213 -32.05 -24.27 34.43
CA LYS A 213 -31.93 -22.97 33.76
C LYS A 213 -30.49 -22.72 33.33
N ARG A 214 -30.31 -22.57 32.01
CA ARG A 214 -28.99 -22.33 31.41
C ARG A 214 -29.07 -21.10 30.50
N THR A 215 -28.11 -20.18 30.64
CA THR A 215 -27.96 -19.02 29.79
C THR A 215 -26.49 -18.89 29.38
N TYR A 216 -26.25 -18.78 28.07
CA TYR A 216 -24.92 -18.61 27.52
C TYR A 216 -24.93 -17.38 26.58
N THR A 217 -23.98 -16.49 26.78
CA THR A 217 -23.75 -15.34 25.91
C THR A 217 -22.26 -15.25 25.60
N ASP A 218 -21.91 -15.22 24.32
CA ASP A 218 -20.53 -15.09 23.86
C ASP A 218 -19.54 -16.05 24.56
N SER A 219 -19.94 -17.30 24.74
CA SER A 219 -19.26 -18.27 25.59
C SER A 219 -18.93 -19.58 24.88
N ILE A 220 -17.87 -20.25 25.37
CA ILE A 220 -17.40 -21.56 24.92
C ILE A 220 -17.52 -22.58 26.04
N VAL A 221 -18.07 -23.75 25.71
CA VAL A 221 -18.21 -24.88 26.65
C VAL A 221 -17.59 -26.13 26.04
N VAL A 222 -16.51 -26.62 26.61
CA VAL A 222 -15.75 -27.77 26.09
C VAL A 222 -15.84 -28.96 27.05
N ASP A 223 -16.39 -30.04 26.55
CA ASP A 223 -16.44 -31.37 27.23
C ASP A 223 -15.38 -32.29 26.60
N ASN A 224 -14.24 -32.40 27.25
CA ASN A 224 -13.08 -33.13 26.73
C ASN A 224 -13.31 -34.64 26.66
N MET A 225 -14.11 -35.23 27.58
CA MET A 225 -14.40 -36.67 27.59
C MET A 225 -15.24 -37.09 26.40
N ASN A 226 -16.17 -36.22 25.97
CA ASN A 226 -17.01 -36.42 24.80
C ASN A 226 -16.43 -35.78 23.54
N ASN A 227 -15.25 -35.18 23.60
CA ASN A 227 -14.64 -34.43 22.49
C ASN A 227 -15.61 -33.44 21.84
N THR A 228 -16.36 -32.69 22.66
CA THR A 228 -17.43 -31.82 22.19
C THR A 228 -17.19 -30.38 22.68
N ALA A 229 -17.23 -29.43 21.75
CA ALA A 229 -17.26 -28.00 22.06
C ALA A 229 -18.61 -27.40 21.61
N ARG A 230 -19.17 -26.52 22.45
CA ARG A 230 -20.39 -25.76 22.16
C ARG A 230 -20.10 -24.28 22.22
N ILE A 231 -20.50 -23.56 21.17
CA ILE A 231 -20.19 -22.14 20.95
C ILE A 231 -21.49 -21.35 20.97
N TYR A 232 -21.52 -20.28 21.74
CA TYR A 232 -22.68 -19.43 21.92
C TYR A 232 -22.30 -17.96 21.67
N GLY A 233 -23.07 -17.25 20.82
CA GLY A 233 -22.84 -15.85 20.50
C GLY A 233 -21.48 -15.59 19.82
N ALA A 234 -20.89 -14.42 20.03
CA ALA A 234 -19.59 -14.04 19.47
C ALA A 234 -18.45 -14.39 20.45
N ALA A 235 -18.19 -15.66 20.61
CA ALA A 235 -17.26 -16.15 21.62
C ALA A 235 -15.78 -15.94 21.24
N THR A 236 -14.93 -15.70 22.24
CA THR A 236 -13.49 -15.53 22.07
C THR A 236 -12.74 -16.75 22.59
N LEU A 237 -11.89 -17.35 21.75
CA LEU A 237 -11.05 -18.47 22.15
C LEU A 237 -9.78 -17.92 22.82
N CYS A 238 -9.62 -18.22 24.10
CA CYS A 238 -8.53 -17.71 24.92
C CYS A 238 -7.28 -18.57 24.84
N GLU A 239 -7.44 -19.90 24.75
CA GLU A 239 -6.36 -20.88 24.65
C GLU A 239 -6.61 -21.81 23.45
N ASP A 240 -5.57 -22.54 23.01
CA ASP A 240 -5.66 -23.47 21.90
C ASP A 240 -6.73 -24.54 22.16
N LEU A 241 -7.57 -24.78 21.17
CA LEU A 241 -8.62 -25.80 21.21
C LEU A 241 -8.48 -26.72 20.00
N THR A 242 -8.29 -28.01 20.28
CA THR A 242 -8.29 -29.05 19.23
C THR A 242 -9.57 -29.86 19.31
N ILE A 243 -10.31 -29.95 18.22
CA ILE A 243 -11.43 -30.88 18.03
C ILE A 243 -10.88 -32.07 17.25
N PRO A 244 -10.73 -33.23 17.90
CA PRO A 244 -10.12 -34.39 17.25
C PRO A 244 -11.03 -35.00 16.19
N SER A 245 -10.50 -35.91 15.36
CA SER A 245 -11.17 -36.54 14.22
C SER A 245 -12.56 -37.15 14.51
N ALA A 246 -12.78 -37.68 15.69
CA ALA A 246 -14.10 -38.16 16.10
C ALA A 246 -14.90 -37.15 16.93
N GLY A 247 -14.37 -35.95 17.11
CA GLY A 247 -14.95 -34.89 17.93
C GLY A 247 -16.08 -34.15 17.26
N THR A 248 -16.68 -33.27 18.04
CA THR A 248 -17.84 -32.47 17.59
C THR A 248 -17.70 -31.01 18.03
N ILE A 249 -17.96 -30.09 17.13
CA ILE A 249 -18.15 -28.68 17.45
C ILE A 249 -19.56 -28.22 17.05
N MET A 250 -20.24 -27.55 17.94
CA MET A 250 -21.63 -27.12 17.76
C MET A 250 -21.74 -25.62 17.94
N PHE A 251 -22.35 -24.95 16.99
CA PHE A 251 -22.59 -23.51 17.02
C PHE A 251 -24.07 -23.24 17.28
N ALA A 252 -24.39 -22.48 18.28
CA ALA A 252 -25.73 -21.93 18.46
C ALA A 252 -26.11 -21.03 17.26
N GLU A 253 -27.38 -20.71 17.11
CA GLU A 253 -27.85 -19.85 16.01
C GLU A 253 -27.14 -18.49 16.02
N GLY A 254 -26.44 -18.14 14.93
CA GLY A 254 -25.68 -16.92 14.80
C GLY A 254 -24.36 -16.88 15.58
N ALA A 255 -23.93 -17.99 16.18
CA ALA A 255 -22.68 -18.04 16.92
C ALA A 255 -21.44 -18.00 15.99
N SER A 256 -20.37 -17.38 16.49
CA SER A 256 -19.07 -17.25 15.83
C SER A 256 -17.93 -17.36 16.85
N ILE A 257 -16.72 -17.62 16.36
CA ILE A 257 -15.50 -17.63 17.17
C ILE A 257 -14.53 -16.56 16.68
N THR A 258 -13.94 -15.81 17.60
CA THR A 258 -12.77 -14.98 17.36
C THR A 258 -11.49 -15.71 17.79
N ASN A 259 -10.31 -15.31 17.27
CA ASN A 259 -9.02 -16.00 17.42
C ASN A 259 -9.04 -17.43 16.82
N LEU A 260 -9.51 -17.55 15.60
CA LEU A 260 -9.57 -18.82 14.87
C LEU A 260 -8.21 -19.50 14.66
N ASP A 261 -7.11 -18.74 14.75
CA ASP A 261 -5.73 -19.25 14.75
C ASP A 261 -5.43 -20.23 15.89
N LYS A 262 -6.21 -20.16 16.98
CA LYS A 262 -6.13 -21.08 18.12
C LYS A 262 -7.03 -22.31 17.99
N LEU A 263 -7.86 -22.38 16.93
CA LEU A 263 -8.76 -23.51 16.72
C LEU A 263 -8.19 -24.49 15.69
N THR A 264 -8.01 -25.72 16.10
CA THR A 264 -7.70 -26.84 15.20
C THR A 264 -8.88 -27.80 15.14
N VAL A 265 -9.40 -28.04 13.96
CA VAL A 265 -10.47 -29.02 13.73
C VAL A 265 -9.93 -30.10 12.80
N GLU A 266 -9.79 -31.35 13.30
CA GLU A 266 -9.26 -32.45 12.52
C GLU A 266 -10.26 -32.91 11.43
N GLU A 267 -9.75 -33.60 10.38
CA GLU A 267 -10.44 -33.84 9.11
C GLU A 267 -11.84 -34.47 9.23
N ASP A 268 -12.03 -35.43 10.13
CA ASP A 268 -13.33 -36.11 10.29
C ASP A 268 -14.18 -35.57 11.46
N ALA A 269 -13.80 -34.47 12.07
CA ALA A 269 -14.59 -33.85 13.12
C ALA A 269 -15.95 -33.35 12.58
N LYS A 270 -16.98 -33.45 13.42
CA LYS A 270 -18.33 -33.08 13.05
C LYS A 270 -18.62 -31.64 13.43
N ILE A 271 -19.14 -30.86 12.47
CA ILE A 271 -19.57 -29.50 12.70
C ILE A 271 -21.09 -29.44 12.61
N PHE A 272 -21.70 -28.87 13.62
CA PHE A 272 -23.15 -28.64 13.67
C PHE A 272 -23.42 -27.14 13.88
N VAL A 273 -24.50 -26.67 13.27
CA VAL A 273 -24.99 -25.29 13.37
C VAL A 273 -26.41 -25.28 13.87
N ASN A 274 -26.93 -24.11 14.22
CA ASN A 274 -28.28 -23.96 14.77
C ASN A 274 -28.54 -24.82 16.01
N TYR A 275 -27.48 -25.01 16.81
CA TYR A 275 -27.57 -25.78 18.05
C TYR A 275 -28.50 -25.09 19.05
N LYS A 276 -29.44 -25.86 19.56
CA LYS A 276 -30.35 -25.45 20.65
C LYS A 276 -30.53 -26.59 21.61
N MET A 277 -30.63 -26.27 22.88
CA MET A 277 -30.98 -27.19 23.93
C MET A 277 -32.23 -26.67 24.63
N ASP A 278 -33.25 -27.46 24.75
CA ASP A 278 -34.49 -27.10 25.46
C ASP A 278 -34.31 -27.16 26.99
N GLU A 279 -35.33 -26.75 27.71
CA GLU A 279 -35.35 -26.76 29.19
C GLU A 279 -35.28 -28.16 29.80
N TYR A 280 -35.56 -29.22 29.00
CA TYR A 280 -35.52 -30.62 29.40
C TYR A 280 -34.18 -31.29 29.03
N GLY A 281 -33.24 -30.54 28.39
CA GLY A 281 -31.95 -31.07 28.00
C GLY A 281 -31.95 -31.77 26.63
N SER A 282 -33.08 -31.68 25.84
CA SER A 282 -33.10 -32.22 24.49
C SER A 282 -32.35 -31.27 23.53
N GLU A 283 -31.45 -31.86 22.77
CA GLU A 283 -30.60 -31.11 21.82
C GLU A 283 -31.18 -31.18 20.41
N SER A 284 -31.18 -30.07 19.71
CA SER A 284 -31.48 -29.97 18.28
C SER A 284 -30.37 -29.22 17.56
N TYR A 285 -29.96 -29.69 16.39
CA TYR A 285 -28.88 -29.13 15.58
C TYR A 285 -28.96 -29.59 14.14
N GLU A 286 -28.29 -28.87 13.26
CA GLU A 286 -28.16 -29.20 11.84
C GLU A 286 -26.70 -29.52 11.51
N LYS A 287 -26.48 -30.61 10.76
CA LYS A 287 -25.13 -30.92 10.29
C LYS A 287 -24.69 -29.88 9.26
N HIS A 288 -23.59 -29.21 9.52
CA HIS A 288 -23.00 -28.30 8.55
C HIS A 288 -22.39 -29.09 7.39
N THR A 289 -22.80 -28.79 6.18
CA THR A 289 -22.17 -29.29 4.95
C THR A 289 -21.40 -28.16 4.32
N HIS A 290 -20.08 -28.31 4.17
CA HIS A 290 -19.25 -27.29 3.61
C HIS A 290 -19.65 -26.97 2.17
N ASN A 291 -20.10 -25.76 1.93
CA ASN A 291 -20.26 -25.19 0.60
C ASN A 291 -18.96 -24.42 0.27
N THR A 292 -18.02 -25.10 -0.36
CA THR A 292 -16.66 -24.61 -0.55
C THR A 292 -16.56 -23.70 -1.77
N GLU A 293 -16.18 -22.44 -1.56
CA GLU A 293 -15.77 -21.50 -2.61
C GLU A 293 -14.25 -21.27 -2.51
N ALA A 294 -13.62 -21.03 -3.68
CA ALA A 294 -12.19 -20.70 -3.75
C ALA A 294 -11.88 -19.39 -2.99
N THR A 295 -10.88 -19.41 -2.14
CA THR A 295 -10.37 -18.22 -1.45
C THR A 295 -9.08 -17.72 -2.08
N LYS A 296 -8.73 -16.44 -1.87
CA LYS A 296 -7.39 -15.95 -2.13
C LYS A 296 -6.39 -16.72 -1.27
N GLY A 297 -5.28 -17.15 -1.88
CA GLY A 297 -4.21 -17.84 -1.16
C GLY A 297 -3.93 -19.26 -1.63
N GLY A 298 -4.26 -19.58 -2.90
CA GLY A 298 -3.90 -20.83 -3.53
C GLY A 298 -2.38 -21.01 -3.62
N THR A 299 -1.92 -22.26 -3.62
CA THR A 299 -0.49 -22.57 -3.77
C THR A 299 -0.15 -22.85 -5.23
N TYR A 300 0.80 -22.11 -5.83
CA TYR A 300 1.32 -22.36 -7.17
C TYR A 300 1.88 -23.76 -7.31
N ILE A 301 1.53 -24.47 -8.37
CA ILE A 301 2.10 -25.79 -8.76
C ILE A 301 3.03 -25.59 -9.94
N ASP A 302 2.48 -25.15 -11.07
CA ASP A 302 3.18 -24.94 -12.33
C ASP A 302 2.52 -23.84 -13.18
N SER A 303 2.95 -23.64 -14.39
CA SER A 303 2.41 -22.59 -15.28
C SER A 303 0.94 -22.80 -15.71
N GLN A 304 0.34 -23.94 -15.43
CA GLN A 304 -1.03 -24.27 -15.84
C GLN A 304 -1.96 -24.41 -14.63
N LYS A 305 -1.44 -24.84 -13.48
CA LYS A 305 -2.24 -25.25 -12.33
C LYS A 305 -1.77 -24.66 -11.01
N HIS A 306 -2.70 -24.53 -10.10
CA HIS A 306 -2.48 -24.22 -8.69
C HIS A 306 -3.33 -25.13 -7.82
N TYR A 307 -2.95 -25.24 -6.53
CA TYR A 307 -3.86 -25.73 -5.51
C TYR A 307 -4.72 -24.58 -5.02
N GLU A 308 -6.02 -24.73 -5.04
CA GLU A 308 -6.91 -23.78 -4.39
C GLU A 308 -7.06 -24.12 -2.92
N ASN A 309 -6.93 -23.12 -2.07
CA ASN A 309 -7.47 -23.17 -0.73
C ASN A 309 -8.97 -22.88 -0.87
N VAL A 310 -9.81 -23.80 -0.45
CA VAL A 310 -11.25 -23.60 -0.49
C VAL A 310 -11.74 -23.32 0.92
N ALA A 311 -12.50 -22.23 1.09
CA ALA A 311 -13.17 -21.90 2.34
C ALA A 311 -14.67 -22.16 2.21
N CYS A 312 -15.26 -22.60 3.30
CA CYS A 312 -16.70 -22.63 3.38
C CYS A 312 -17.23 -21.24 3.71
N LYS A 313 -18.03 -20.65 2.83
CA LYS A 313 -18.58 -19.30 2.95
C LYS A 313 -19.40 -19.07 4.21
N ASP A 314 -20.13 -20.08 4.61
CA ASP A 314 -21.08 -20.04 5.75
C ASP A 314 -20.57 -20.83 6.97
N CYS A 315 -19.28 -21.21 6.97
CA CYS A 315 -18.71 -21.99 8.05
C CYS A 315 -18.31 -21.09 9.23
N PRO A 316 -18.89 -21.30 10.41
CA PRO A 316 -18.60 -20.45 11.57
C PRO A 316 -17.16 -20.57 12.10
N ILE A 317 -16.40 -21.57 11.63
CA ILE A 317 -14.97 -21.75 11.97
C ILE A 317 -14.02 -21.23 10.88
N GLY A 318 -14.53 -20.52 9.84
CA GLY A 318 -13.69 -20.06 8.74
C GLY A 318 -12.94 -21.19 8.04
N TYR A 319 -13.58 -22.37 7.90
CA TYR A 319 -12.92 -23.60 7.45
C TYR A 319 -12.23 -23.40 6.09
N VAL A 320 -10.92 -23.41 6.13
CA VAL A 320 -10.07 -23.48 4.94
C VAL A 320 -9.57 -24.92 4.87
N THR A 321 -10.09 -25.71 3.91
CA THR A 321 -9.48 -27.01 3.67
C THR A 321 -8.13 -26.80 3.00
N GLU A 322 -7.10 -27.42 3.52
CA GLU A 322 -5.89 -27.70 2.77
C GLU A 322 -6.09 -28.79 1.71
N THR A 323 -7.33 -29.12 1.34
CA THR A 323 -7.59 -30.05 0.24
C THR A 323 -7.11 -29.34 -1.03
N LYS A 324 -5.92 -29.73 -1.41
CA LYS A 324 -5.18 -29.35 -2.61
C LYS A 324 -5.96 -29.76 -3.85
N VAL A 325 -7.04 -29.06 -4.15
CA VAL A 325 -7.76 -29.28 -5.40
C VAL A 325 -6.96 -28.59 -6.50
N GLU A 326 -6.38 -29.37 -7.40
CA GLU A 326 -5.75 -28.81 -8.58
C GLU A 326 -6.78 -28.11 -9.44
N ARG A 327 -6.51 -26.85 -9.77
CA ARG A 327 -7.30 -26.00 -10.67
C ARG A 327 -6.40 -25.38 -11.71
N GLU A 328 -6.94 -25.14 -12.89
CA GLU A 328 -6.29 -24.28 -13.88
C GLU A 328 -6.28 -22.83 -13.40
N HIS A 329 -5.23 -22.07 -13.76
CA HIS A 329 -5.17 -20.66 -13.42
C HIS A 329 -6.28 -19.87 -14.11
N THR A 330 -6.95 -19.01 -13.35
CA THR A 330 -7.90 -18.02 -13.86
C THR A 330 -7.32 -16.63 -13.67
N TYR A 331 -7.00 -15.98 -14.78
CA TYR A 331 -6.29 -14.70 -14.76
C TYR A 331 -7.22 -13.50 -14.86
N GLU A 332 -6.89 -12.46 -14.11
CA GLU A 332 -7.43 -11.11 -14.27
C GLU A 332 -6.26 -10.15 -14.40
N ASN A 333 -6.20 -9.41 -15.51
CA ASN A 333 -5.04 -8.61 -15.90
C ASN A 333 -3.71 -9.39 -15.83
N GLY A 334 -3.77 -10.71 -16.13
CA GLY A 334 -2.64 -11.63 -16.13
C GLY A 334 -2.18 -12.13 -14.77
N PHE A 335 -2.90 -11.83 -13.66
CA PHE A 335 -2.62 -12.37 -12.33
C PHE A 335 -3.67 -13.42 -11.97
N CYS A 336 -3.21 -14.56 -11.48
CA CYS A 336 -4.13 -15.59 -11.02
C CYS A 336 -4.90 -15.12 -9.78
N LYS A 337 -6.24 -15.23 -9.83
CA LYS A 337 -7.12 -14.79 -8.73
C LYS A 337 -6.87 -15.54 -7.41
N ALA A 338 -6.38 -16.76 -7.49
CA ALA A 338 -6.22 -17.62 -6.32
C ALA A 338 -4.80 -17.61 -5.75
N CYS A 339 -3.74 -17.67 -6.61
CA CYS A 339 -2.36 -17.84 -6.15
C CYS A 339 -1.41 -16.71 -6.55
N ASP A 340 -1.91 -15.62 -7.13
CA ASP A 340 -1.14 -14.50 -7.67
C ASP A 340 -0.06 -14.87 -8.71
N ALA A 341 -0.10 -16.10 -9.26
CA ALA A 341 0.78 -16.51 -10.34
C ALA A 341 0.61 -15.61 -11.56
N TYR A 342 1.70 -15.38 -12.27
CA TYR A 342 1.70 -14.58 -13.49
C TYR A 342 1.29 -15.41 -14.69
N GLU A 343 0.44 -14.85 -15.56
CA GLU A 343 0.12 -15.41 -16.86
C GLU A 343 1.39 -15.44 -17.71
N PRO A 344 1.78 -16.61 -18.28
CA PRO A 344 2.96 -16.70 -19.12
C PRO A 344 2.80 -15.91 -20.42
N ALA A 345 3.79 -15.11 -20.78
CA ALA A 345 3.89 -14.52 -22.11
C ALA A 345 4.14 -15.59 -23.18
N VAL A 346 3.53 -15.43 -24.33
CA VAL A 346 3.60 -16.40 -25.44
C VAL A 346 4.70 -16.01 -26.42
N LEU A 347 5.49 -16.99 -26.86
CA LEU A 347 6.52 -16.77 -27.86
C LEU A 347 5.89 -16.75 -29.26
N ASN A 348 6.07 -15.68 -30.02
CA ASN A 348 5.55 -15.54 -31.37
C ASN A 348 6.48 -16.10 -32.43
N SER A 349 6.04 -16.04 -33.70
CA SER A 349 6.82 -16.52 -34.85
C SER A 349 8.15 -15.80 -35.08
N ASN A 350 8.31 -14.58 -34.55
CA ASN A 350 9.53 -13.78 -34.66
C ASN A 350 10.49 -14.01 -33.48
N ASN A 351 10.21 -15.03 -32.65
CA ASN A 351 10.96 -15.37 -31.45
C ASN A 351 10.99 -14.24 -30.42
N ALA A 352 9.85 -13.51 -30.29
CA ALA A 352 9.63 -12.48 -29.28
C ALA A 352 8.46 -12.88 -28.37
N TYR A 353 8.57 -12.64 -27.08
CA TYR A 353 7.49 -12.84 -26.12
C TYR A 353 6.45 -11.73 -26.25
N GLU A 354 5.20 -12.09 -26.49
CA GLU A 354 4.07 -11.17 -26.57
C GLU A 354 3.57 -10.84 -25.17
N ILE A 355 3.53 -9.55 -24.86
CA ILE A 355 3.11 -9.02 -23.54
C ILE A 355 1.88 -8.13 -23.78
N GLY A 356 0.70 -8.64 -23.40
CA GLY A 356 -0.57 -7.95 -23.60
C GLY A 356 -1.28 -7.55 -22.29
N ASN A 357 -0.71 -7.89 -21.11
CA ASN A 357 -1.27 -7.51 -19.81
C ASN A 357 -0.18 -7.43 -18.74
N ALA A 358 -0.56 -6.93 -17.56
CA ALA A 358 0.39 -6.71 -16.46
C ALA A 358 1.02 -8.02 -15.95
N GLY A 359 0.24 -9.11 -15.82
CA GLY A 359 0.79 -10.39 -15.37
C GLY A 359 1.85 -10.95 -16.30
N GLN A 360 1.68 -10.83 -17.62
CA GLN A 360 2.69 -11.23 -18.61
C GLN A 360 3.96 -10.37 -18.53
N LEU A 361 3.82 -9.07 -18.24
CA LEU A 361 4.97 -8.18 -17.98
C LEU A 361 5.75 -8.64 -16.73
N TYR A 362 5.03 -8.95 -15.63
CA TYR A 362 5.65 -9.49 -14.42
C TYR A 362 6.26 -10.88 -14.64
N TRP A 363 5.61 -11.73 -15.40
CA TRP A 363 6.15 -13.02 -15.78
C TRP A 363 7.48 -12.87 -16.53
N PHE A 364 7.51 -11.97 -17.53
CA PHE A 364 8.74 -11.73 -18.31
C PHE A 364 9.87 -11.20 -17.43
N ALA A 365 9.57 -10.23 -16.55
CA ALA A 365 10.53 -9.70 -15.59
C ALA A 365 11.06 -10.80 -14.64
N ASP A 366 10.17 -11.64 -14.11
CA ASP A 366 10.52 -12.74 -13.23
C ASP A 366 11.44 -13.77 -13.94
N LYS A 367 11.12 -14.09 -15.20
CA LYS A 367 11.94 -15.01 -16.02
C LYS A 367 13.33 -14.46 -16.31
N VAL A 368 13.44 -13.19 -16.70
CA VAL A 368 14.76 -12.57 -16.93
C VAL A 368 15.57 -12.53 -15.64
N ASN A 369 14.93 -12.17 -14.53
CA ASN A 369 15.60 -12.00 -13.22
C ASN A 369 16.03 -13.36 -12.62
N LYS A 370 15.21 -14.40 -12.69
CA LYS A 370 15.45 -15.71 -12.06
C LYS A 370 16.11 -16.74 -12.98
N GLU A 371 15.74 -16.75 -14.26
CA GLU A 371 16.26 -17.72 -15.25
C GLU A 371 17.18 -17.02 -16.26
N ARG A 372 18.09 -16.20 -15.77
CA ARG A 372 18.92 -15.27 -16.53
C ARG A 372 19.64 -15.91 -17.72
N TYR A 373 20.26 -17.06 -17.54
CA TYR A 373 21.00 -17.74 -18.64
C TYR A 373 20.13 -18.01 -19.86
N LYS A 374 18.83 -18.11 -19.68
CA LYS A 374 17.89 -18.39 -20.76
C LYS A 374 17.22 -17.13 -21.32
N TYR A 375 16.93 -16.15 -20.47
CA TYR A 375 16.05 -15.03 -20.83
C TYR A 375 16.75 -13.66 -20.91
N VAL A 376 18.01 -13.53 -20.51
CA VAL A 376 18.73 -12.24 -20.51
C VAL A 376 18.71 -11.55 -21.88
N ASN A 377 18.78 -12.31 -22.98
CA ASN A 377 18.72 -11.80 -24.34
C ASN A 377 17.38 -12.08 -25.04
N ALA A 378 16.35 -12.46 -24.30
CA ALA A 378 15.03 -12.72 -24.85
C ALA A 378 14.44 -11.45 -25.47
N LYS A 379 13.78 -11.60 -26.61
CA LYS A 379 13.03 -10.50 -27.22
C LYS A 379 11.63 -10.45 -26.64
N ALA A 380 11.11 -9.25 -26.47
CA ALA A 380 9.73 -9.02 -26.06
C ALA A 380 9.09 -7.91 -26.89
N VAL A 381 7.78 -7.98 -27.07
CA VAL A 381 6.99 -6.97 -27.76
C VAL A 381 5.69 -6.75 -27.01
N LEU A 382 5.33 -5.50 -26.77
CA LEU A 382 3.99 -5.17 -26.23
C LEU A 382 2.94 -5.34 -27.36
N THR A 383 1.78 -5.87 -26.99
CA THR A 383 0.65 -6.06 -27.91
C THR A 383 -0.58 -5.25 -27.49
N ALA A 384 -0.50 -4.56 -26.37
CA ALA A 384 -1.53 -3.66 -25.84
C ALA A 384 -0.92 -2.69 -24.82
N ASP A 385 -1.65 -1.66 -24.50
CA ASP A 385 -1.32 -0.80 -23.35
C ASP A 385 -1.46 -1.57 -22.04
N ILE A 386 -0.43 -1.51 -21.20
CA ILE A 386 -0.36 -2.24 -19.95
C ILE A 386 -0.70 -1.32 -18.77
N VAL A 387 -1.68 -1.70 -17.96
CA VAL A 387 -2.00 -0.99 -16.71
C VAL A 387 -1.70 -1.91 -15.54
N VAL A 388 -0.67 -1.57 -14.74
CA VAL A 388 -0.27 -2.34 -13.55
C VAL A 388 -1.10 -1.92 -12.35
N ASN A 389 -1.02 -0.66 -11.98
CA ASN A 389 -1.84 -0.01 -10.95
C ASN A 389 -2.58 1.17 -11.56
N LYS A 390 -3.56 1.70 -10.83
CA LYS A 390 -4.30 2.90 -11.23
C LYS A 390 -4.09 3.99 -10.18
N ASN A 391 -4.01 5.24 -10.65
CA ASN A 391 -3.90 6.42 -9.78
C ASN A 391 -2.67 6.37 -8.85
N VAL A 392 -1.53 5.95 -9.38
CA VAL A 392 -0.25 6.00 -8.65
C VAL A 392 0.16 7.43 -8.41
N LEU A 393 -0.11 8.31 -9.39
CA LEU A 393 0.11 9.76 -9.27
C LEU A 393 -1.22 10.51 -9.15
N ASN A 394 -1.18 11.60 -8.38
CA ASN A 394 -2.24 12.60 -8.30
C ASN A 394 -1.60 13.98 -8.53
N ASP A 395 -2.04 14.68 -9.58
CA ASP A 395 -1.45 15.96 -10.00
C ASP A 395 0.08 15.92 -10.18
N GLY A 396 0.61 14.79 -10.66
CA GLY A 396 2.03 14.55 -10.90
C GLY A 396 2.87 14.21 -9.67
N ASP A 397 2.28 14.08 -8.49
CA ASP A 397 2.92 13.62 -7.25
C ASP A 397 2.36 12.25 -6.80
N LEU A 398 3.16 11.50 -6.05
CA LEU A 398 2.73 10.20 -5.52
C LEU A 398 1.43 10.34 -4.73
N THR A 399 0.47 9.47 -5.00
CA THR A 399 -0.78 9.39 -4.23
C THR A 399 -0.50 9.14 -2.73
N LYS A 400 -1.42 9.56 -1.87
CA LYS A 400 -1.31 9.34 -0.42
C LYS A 400 -1.72 7.93 -0.01
N ASP A 401 -2.57 7.30 -0.80
CA ASP A 401 -3.04 5.94 -0.58
C ASP A 401 -2.26 4.99 -1.49
N VAL A 402 -1.19 4.42 -0.92
CA VAL A 402 -0.32 3.44 -1.60
C VAL A 402 -0.64 2.00 -1.18
N ASP A 403 -1.58 1.82 -0.25
CA ASP A 403 -1.98 0.49 0.21
C ASP A 403 -2.67 -0.27 -0.94
N GLY A 404 -2.17 -1.47 -1.20
CA GLY A 404 -2.68 -2.32 -2.29
C GLY A 404 -2.09 -2.04 -3.67
N LEU A 405 -1.19 -1.07 -3.84
CA LEU A 405 -0.40 -0.94 -5.05
C LEU A 405 0.51 -2.16 -5.20
N ARG A 406 0.59 -2.70 -6.40
CA ARG A 406 1.49 -3.82 -6.72
C ARG A 406 2.89 -3.27 -6.97
N ASP A 407 3.86 -3.75 -6.19
CA ASP A 407 5.26 -3.38 -6.33
C ASP A 407 5.85 -3.90 -7.65
N TRP A 408 6.68 -3.06 -8.28
CA TRP A 408 7.46 -3.44 -9.45
C TRP A 408 8.88 -3.83 -9.06
N THR A 409 9.31 -5.00 -9.55
CA THR A 409 10.73 -5.40 -9.50
C THR A 409 11.36 -5.17 -10.87
N PRO A 410 12.29 -4.24 -11.02
CA PRO A 410 12.91 -3.93 -12.30
C PRO A 410 13.60 -5.12 -12.97
N ILE A 411 13.58 -5.17 -14.31
CA ILE A 411 14.26 -6.18 -15.11
C ILE A 411 15.78 -5.96 -15.04
N GLN A 412 16.53 -6.99 -14.60
CA GLN A 412 17.96 -6.90 -14.33
C GLN A 412 18.80 -7.35 -15.52
N GLN A 413 19.88 -6.60 -15.78
CA GLN A 413 20.94 -6.95 -16.74
C GLN A 413 20.41 -7.42 -18.11
N TYR A 414 19.44 -6.68 -18.62
CA TYR A 414 18.77 -7.03 -19.88
C TYR A 414 19.67 -6.77 -21.10
N GLY A 415 19.75 -7.75 -22.01
CA GLY A 415 20.55 -7.69 -23.23
C GLY A 415 19.76 -7.99 -24.51
N GLY A 416 18.44 -8.17 -24.41
CA GLY A 416 17.55 -8.42 -25.54
C GLY A 416 17.03 -7.17 -26.23
N THR A 417 16.01 -7.35 -27.07
CA THR A 417 15.20 -6.27 -27.64
C THR A 417 13.84 -6.26 -26.95
N PHE A 418 13.47 -5.16 -26.33
CA PHE A 418 12.14 -4.91 -25.79
C PHE A 418 11.50 -3.80 -26.60
N ASP A 419 10.52 -4.16 -27.42
CA ASP A 419 9.80 -3.24 -28.28
C ASP A 419 8.42 -2.96 -27.69
N GLY A 420 8.17 -1.71 -27.33
CA GLY A 420 6.87 -1.25 -26.88
C GLY A 420 5.82 -1.19 -27.99
N ALA A 421 6.22 -1.25 -29.25
CA ALA A 421 5.33 -1.16 -30.42
C ALA A 421 4.36 0.03 -30.36
N GLN A 422 4.80 1.16 -29.79
CA GLN A 422 4.05 2.39 -29.50
C GLN A 422 2.99 2.26 -28.38
N HIS A 423 2.96 1.15 -27.63
CA HIS A 423 2.11 0.98 -26.47
C HIS A 423 2.72 1.58 -25.20
N THR A 424 1.89 1.70 -24.18
CA THR A 424 2.25 2.29 -22.91
C THR A 424 2.28 1.29 -21.76
N ILE A 425 3.12 1.57 -20.76
CA ILE A 425 3.12 0.90 -19.47
C ILE A 425 2.73 1.95 -18.42
N SER A 426 1.61 1.73 -17.74
CA SER A 426 1.05 2.66 -16.76
C SER A 426 0.97 2.03 -15.38
N GLY A 427 1.17 2.85 -14.35
CA GLY A 427 0.95 2.43 -12.97
C GLY A 427 2.08 1.62 -12.36
N ILE A 428 3.31 1.79 -12.81
CA ILE A 428 4.48 1.20 -12.13
C ILE A 428 4.67 1.89 -10.78
N TYR A 429 4.76 1.10 -9.72
CA TYR A 429 5.13 1.54 -8.40
C TYR A 429 6.39 0.81 -7.96
N CYS A 430 7.51 1.54 -7.88
CA CYS A 430 8.82 0.98 -7.55
C CYS A 430 9.47 1.81 -6.44
N VAL A 431 9.33 1.36 -5.20
CA VAL A 431 9.95 1.97 -4.02
C VAL A 431 10.81 0.94 -3.32
N SER A 432 12.13 1.16 -3.24
CA SER A 432 13.04 0.16 -2.70
C SER A 432 14.19 0.76 -1.91
N ASP A 433 14.69 -0.01 -0.95
CA ASP A 433 15.95 0.25 -0.21
C ASP A 433 16.98 -0.87 -0.40
N THR A 434 16.68 -1.84 -1.27
CA THR A 434 17.48 -3.06 -1.48
C THR A 434 18.10 -3.18 -2.86
N ILE A 435 17.72 -2.31 -3.81
CA ILE A 435 18.28 -2.28 -5.17
C ILE A 435 19.04 -0.97 -5.41
N ASP A 436 20.07 -1.03 -6.25
CA ASP A 436 20.92 0.14 -6.54
C ASP A 436 20.41 0.99 -7.70
N GLU A 437 19.52 0.45 -8.54
CA GLU A 437 19.06 1.06 -9.77
C GLU A 437 17.59 0.75 -10.00
N ALA A 438 16.81 1.71 -10.51
CA ALA A 438 15.39 1.56 -10.76
C ALA A 438 14.93 2.16 -12.10
N GLY A 439 13.92 1.54 -12.67
CA GLY A 439 13.22 1.86 -13.91
C GLY A 439 12.27 0.73 -14.29
N ILE A 440 11.79 0.67 -15.52
CA ILE A 440 11.25 -0.60 -16.07
C ILE A 440 12.37 -1.64 -16.05
N PHE A 441 13.55 -1.21 -16.47
CA PHE A 441 14.78 -2.01 -16.39
C PHE A 441 15.68 -1.46 -15.30
N GLN A 442 16.21 -2.34 -14.45
CA GLN A 442 17.24 -1.96 -13.51
C GLN A 442 18.47 -1.52 -14.29
N ASN A 443 18.98 -2.38 -15.16
CA ASN A 443 20.09 -2.06 -16.04
C ASN A 443 20.04 -2.85 -17.35
N THR A 444 20.59 -2.23 -18.39
CA THR A 444 20.84 -2.86 -19.68
C THR A 444 22.32 -3.17 -19.85
N ILE A 445 22.61 -4.22 -20.60
CA ILE A 445 23.98 -4.55 -21.02
C ILE A 445 24.18 -4.21 -22.50
N ASP A 446 25.42 -4.35 -23.00
CA ASP A 446 25.77 -4.12 -24.39
C ASP A 446 24.82 -4.88 -25.32
N ASN A 447 24.44 -4.26 -26.43
CA ASN A 447 23.49 -4.77 -27.46
C ASN A 447 22.01 -4.80 -27.04
N ALA A 448 21.64 -4.45 -25.80
CA ALA A 448 20.24 -4.27 -25.46
C ALA A 448 19.61 -3.16 -26.29
N ILE A 449 18.35 -3.37 -26.68
CA ILE A 449 17.53 -2.35 -27.32
C ILE A 449 16.21 -2.25 -26.55
N VAL A 450 15.93 -1.06 -26.05
CA VAL A 450 14.65 -0.70 -25.41
C VAL A 450 14.03 0.40 -26.23
N GLU A 451 12.88 0.13 -26.84
CA GLU A 451 12.35 1.03 -27.85
C GLU A 451 10.83 1.15 -27.82
N ASN A 452 10.33 2.30 -28.31
CA ASN A 452 8.91 2.55 -28.61
C ASN A 452 7.98 2.37 -27.39
N ILE A 453 8.42 2.74 -26.18
CA ILE A 453 7.68 2.57 -24.91
C ILE A 453 7.28 3.93 -24.34
N GLY A 454 6.01 4.10 -24.00
CA GLY A 454 5.55 5.19 -23.14
C GLY A 454 5.35 4.71 -21.69
N VAL A 455 5.80 5.51 -20.71
CA VAL A 455 5.56 5.26 -19.28
C VAL A 455 4.65 6.34 -18.72
N LEU A 456 3.51 5.95 -18.16
CA LEU A 456 2.48 6.84 -17.64
C LEU A 456 2.16 6.52 -16.18
N ASP A 457 1.65 7.50 -15.41
CA ASP A 457 1.10 7.30 -14.05
C ASP A 457 1.98 6.40 -13.17
N SER A 458 3.29 6.58 -13.21
CA SER A 458 4.27 5.69 -12.60
C SER A 458 5.18 6.43 -11.63
N TYR A 459 5.60 5.76 -10.56
CA TYR A 459 6.46 6.31 -9.53
C TYR A 459 7.67 5.43 -9.25
N TYR A 460 8.86 6.02 -9.34
CA TYR A 460 10.12 5.36 -9.05
C TYR A 460 10.86 6.12 -7.95
N CYS A 461 11.25 5.42 -6.87
CA CYS A 461 11.99 6.02 -5.76
C CYS A 461 12.92 5.03 -5.07
N LEU A 462 14.21 5.35 -5.00
CA LEU A 462 15.15 4.59 -4.18
C LEU A 462 15.38 5.29 -2.84
N LYS A 463 15.22 4.54 -1.74
CA LYS A 463 15.59 4.96 -0.37
C LYS A 463 17.10 4.78 -0.13
N LYS A 464 17.71 3.83 -0.85
CA LYS A 464 19.15 3.57 -0.99
C LYS A 464 19.38 3.16 -2.44
N GLY A 465 20.45 3.61 -3.06
CA GLY A 465 20.74 3.30 -4.46
C GLY A 465 21.10 4.55 -5.25
N TYR A 466 21.57 4.35 -6.49
CA TYR A 466 22.28 5.40 -7.21
C TYR A 466 21.57 5.90 -8.45
N ASN A 467 20.93 5.02 -9.24
CA ASN A 467 20.47 5.36 -10.57
C ASN A 467 18.96 5.14 -10.70
N VAL A 468 18.19 6.20 -10.95
CA VAL A 468 16.75 6.10 -11.15
C VAL A 468 16.36 6.76 -12.46
N GLY A 469 15.73 5.96 -13.34
CA GLY A 469 15.16 6.43 -14.60
C GLY A 469 13.71 5.94 -14.76
N GLY A 470 12.91 6.64 -15.53
CA GLY A 470 11.56 6.18 -15.85
C GLY A 470 11.55 4.90 -16.71
N ILE A 471 12.59 4.72 -17.55
CA ILE A 471 12.74 3.55 -18.42
C ILE A 471 13.88 2.64 -17.91
N VAL A 472 15.08 3.17 -17.73
CA VAL A 472 16.27 2.40 -17.36
C VAL A 472 17.03 3.09 -16.23
N GLY A 473 17.41 2.34 -15.20
CA GLY A 473 18.29 2.86 -14.15
C GLY A 473 19.72 3.10 -14.67
N PHE A 474 20.38 2.07 -15.21
CA PHE A 474 21.74 2.15 -15.79
C PHE A 474 21.73 1.59 -17.22
N ASN A 475 22.14 2.40 -18.20
CA ASN A 475 22.13 2.03 -19.62
C ASN A 475 23.53 1.78 -20.19
N SER A 476 23.74 0.61 -20.78
CA SER A 476 24.89 0.31 -21.67
C SER A 476 24.45 0.00 -23.11
N GLY A 477 23.13 -0.14 -23.36
CA GLY A 477 22.56 -0.44 -24.68
C GLY A 477 21.99 0.79 -25.38
N ILE A 478 20.92 0.58 -26.13
CA ILE A 478 20.21 1.62 -26.88
C ILE A 478 18.82 1.82 -26.29
N ILE A 479 18.49 3.03 -25.91
CA ILE A 479 17.14 3.47 -25.58
C ILE A 479 16.69 4.41 -26.71
N ARG A 480 15.58 4.05 -27.39
CA ARG A 480 15.09 4.91 -28.48
C ARG A 480 13.57 5.00 -28.55
N ASN A 481 13.09 6.17 -28.98
CA ASN A 481 11.65 6.43 -29.18
C ASN A 481 10.81 6.13 -27.92
N CYS A 482 11.37 6.38 -26.74
CA CYS A 482 10.71 6.16 -25.46
C CYS A 482 10.32 7.48 -24.80
N TYR A 483 9.28 7.44 -23.99
CA TYR A 483 8.91 8.61 -23.20
C TYR A 483 8.44 8.30 -21.80
N ASN A 484 8.53 9.29 -20.91
CA ASN A 484 8.09 9.20 -19.54
C ASN A 484 7.19 10.39 -19.17
N GLU A 485 6.03 10.07 -18.62
CA GLU A 485 5.12 11.02 -17.98
C GLU A 485 4.92 10.68 -16.49
N GLY A 486 5.68 9.71 -15.97
CA GLY A 486 5.74 9.33 -14.57
C GLY A 486 6.66 10.22 -13.74
N MET A 487 6.69 10.00 -12.43
CA MET A 487 7.57 10.70 -11.49
C MET A 487 8.80 9.85 -11.12
N VAL A 488 9.97 10.46 -11.24
CA VAL A 488 11.25 9.88 -10.84
C VAL A 488 11.78 10.63 -9.61
N SER A 489 12.13 9.91 -8.55
CA SER A 489 12.55 10.48 -7.26
C SER A 489 13.64 9.64 -6.59
N SER A 490 14.27 10.19 -5.55
CA SER A 490 15.15 9.46 -4.64
C SER A 490 15.15 10.09 -3.25
N LEU A 491 15.26 9.27 -2.23
CA LEU A 491 15.46 9.68 -0.83
C LEU A 491 16.88 9.37 -0.34
N TYR A 492 17.75 8.87 -1.20
CA TYR A 492 19.12 8.53 -0.85
C TYR A 492 19.99 9.79 -0.78
N ASN A 493 20.52 10.07 0.39
CA ASN A 493 21.32 11.27 0.67
C ASN A 493 22.81 11.04 0.37
N ASN A 494 23.14 10.68 -0.87
CA ASN A 494 24.49 10.52 -1.36
C ASN A 494 24.47 10.76 -2.88
N ASP A 495 25.62 10.61 -3.55
CA ASP A 495 25.69 10.71 -5.02
C ASP A 495 24.67 9.80 -5.67
N ASN A 496 23.69 10.36 -6.34
CA ASN A 496 22.70 9.63 -7.11
C ASN A 496 22.35 10.35 -8.42
N TYR A 497 21.85 9.61 -9.39
CA TYR A 497 21.58 10.07 -10.75
C TYR A 497 20.13 9.82 -11.10
N LEU A 498 19.37 10.90 -11.32
CA LEU A 498 17.97 10.88 -11.64
C LEU A 498 17.75 11.40 -13.06
N GLY A 499 17.07 10.62 -13.89
CA GLY A 499 16.69 11.06 -15.22
C GLY A 499 15.27 10.64 -15.56
N GLY A 500 14.53 11.46 -16.29
CA GLY A 500 13.19 11.11 -16.72
C GLY A 500 13.16 9.84 -17.56
N ILE A 501 14.19 9.58 -18.34
CA ILE A 501 14.36 8.36 -19.15
C ILE A 501 15.38 7.40 -18.52
N CYS A 502 16.55 7.91 -18.14
CA CYS A 502 17.67 7.07 -17.70
C CYS A 502 18.38 7.69 -16.50
N GLY A 503 18.65 6.93 -15.45
CA GLY A 503 19.45 7.41 -14.32
C GLY A 503 20.89 7.68 -14.74
N MET A 504 21.61 6.67 -15.25
CA MET A 504 22.98 6.79 -15.75
C MET A 504 23.12 6.13 -17.11
N ASN A 505 23.61 6.87 -18.10
CA ASN A 505 24.00 6.37 -19.42
C ASN A 505 25.51 6.11 -19.43
N GLY A 506 25.92 4.88 -19.07
CA GLY A 506 27.32 4.53 -18.82
C GLY A 506 28.11 4.16 -20.08
N GLY A 507 27.49 3.80 -21.18
CA GLY A 507 28.13 3.38 -22.44
C GLY A 507 27.16 3.30 -23.59
N GLY A 508 25.87 3.48 -23.30
CA GLY A 508 24.78 3.35 -24.24
C GLY A 508 24.45 4.62 -25.02
N THR A 509 23.43 4.53 -25.83
CA THR A 509 22.87 5.66 -26.59
C THR A 509 21.42 5.89 -26.20
N ILE A 510 21.05 7.15 -25.98
CA ILE A 510 19.66 7.57 -25.80
C ILE A 510 19.30 8.43 -27.00
N THR A 511 18.25 8.09 -27.74
CA THR A 511 17.89 8.84 -28.95
C THR A 511 16.38 8.86 -29.16
N GLY A 512 15.85 9.98 -29.67
CA GLY A 512 14.42 10.09 -29.98
C GLY A 512 13.51 9.93 -28.75
N CYS A 513 13.98 10.35 -27.57
CA CYS A 513 13.25 10.17 -26.31
C CYS A 513 12.79 11.51 -25.73
N TYR A 514 11.70 11.48 -24.96
CA TYR A 514 11.27 12.69 -24.27
C TYR A 514 10.73 12.42 -22.86
N ASN A 515 10.78 13.46 -22.03
CA ASN A 515 10.23 13.44 -20.69
C ASN A 515 9.25 14.61 -20.50
N LYS A 516 8.04 14.28 -20.05
CA LYS A 516 7.04 15.23 -19.57
C LYS A 516 6.82 15.09 -18.06
N GLY A 517 7.29 13.99 -17.49
CA GLY A 517 7.15 13.67 -16.10
C GLY A 517 8.06 14.50 -15.19
N LYS A 518 7.79 14.41 -13.88
CA LYS A 518 8.53 15.13 -12.86
C LYS A 518 9.78 14.35 -12.45
N VAL A 519 10.95 15.01 -12.52
CA VAL A 519 12.19 14.50 -11.91
C VAL A 519 12.45 15.33 -10.66
N ALA A 520 12.26 14.74 -9.48
CA ALA A 520 12.28 15.49 -8.24
C ALA A 520 13.09 14.80 -7.13
N ASN A 521 14.04 15.53 -6.58
CA ASN A 521 14.77 15.12 -5.39
C ASN A 521 14.82 16.24 -4.36
N SER A 522 14.72 15.85 -3.08
CA SER A 522 14.82 16.75 -1.94
C SER A 522 16.12 16.57 -1.14
N VAL A 523 17.10 15.80 -1.65
CA VAL A 523 18.33 15.48 -0.93
C VAL A 523 19.57 16.02 -1.67
N TRP A 524 20.59 16.34 -0.89
CA TRP A 524 21.87 16.85 -1.36
C TRP A 524 22.64 15.77 -2.14
N GLY A 525 23.50 16.15 -3.10
CA GLY A 525 24.36 15.20 -3.84
C GLY A 525 23.72 14.61 -5.12
N THR A 526 22.47 14.98 -5.46
CA THR A 526 21.79 14.45 -6.64
C THR A 526 22.16 15.18 -7.92
N ARG A 527 22.54 14.42 -8.95
CA ARG A 527 22.59 14.88 -10.34
C ARG A 527 21.27 14.54 -11.01
N ALA A 528 20.55 15.55 -11.48
CA ALA A 528 19.23 15.40 -12.06
C ALA A 528 19.17 15.97 -13.47
N GLY A 529 18.62 15.22 -14.41
CA GLY A 529 18.36 15.67 -15.78
C GLY A 529 16.98 15.25 -16.27
N GLY A 530 16.38 16.05 -17.15
CA GLY A 530 15.08 15.75 -17.71
C GLY A 530 15.07 14.42 -18.48
N ILE A 531 16.18 14.11 -19.16
CA ILE A 531 16.39 12.84 -19.88
C ILE A 531 17.30 11.90 -19.10
N CYS A 532 18.47 12.39 -18.64
CA CYS A 532 19.48 11.54 -18.00
C CYS A 532 20.13 12.23 -16.80
N GLY A 533 20.28 11.53 -15.68
CA GLY A 533 20.98 12.07 -14.51
C GLY A 533 22.46 12.30 -14.77
N ARG A 534 23.14 11.27 -15.32
CA ARG A 534 24.56 11.35 -15.73
C ARG A 534 24.79 10.60 -17.02
N SER A 535 25.53 11.22 -17.96
CA SER A 535 25.91 10.56 -19.21
C SER A 535 27.41 10.57 -19.45
N THR A 536 27.93 9.48 -20.01
CA THR A 536 29.30 9.40 -20.54
C THR A 536 29.29 9.13 -22.05
N ASN A 537 28.13 9.04 -22.69
CA ASN A 537 27.98 8.71 -24.11
C ASN A 537 26.85 9.59 -24.73
N LYS A 538 26.19 9.15 -25.78
CA LYS A 538 25.32 9.94 -26.63
C LYS A 538 23.92 10.12 -26.07
N ILE A 539 23.43 11.36 -26.12
CA ILE A 539 22.02 11.74 -25.98
C ILE A 539 21.67 12.58 -27.23
N LEU A 540 20.80 12.05 -28.07
CA LEU A 540 20.53 12.61 -29.40
C LEU A 540 19.02 12.79 -29.59
N ASN A 541 18.60 13.89 -30.20
CA ASN A 541 17.20 14.06 -30.58
C ASN A 541 16.22 13.85 -29.41
N CYS A 542 16.50 14.46 -28.28
CA CYS A 542 15.69 14.30 -27.07
C CYS A 542 15.15 15.64 -26.60
N TYR A 543 14.00 15.60 -25.90
CA TYR A 543 13.49 16.81 -25.27
C TYR A 543 12.89 16.58 -23.90
N ASN A 544 12.85 17.67 -23.11
CA ASN A 544 12.23 17.70 -21.81
C ASN A 544 11.26 18.87 -21.68
N THR A 545 10.03 18.56 -21.25
CA THR A 545 9.03 19.56 -20.88
C THR A 545 8.64 19.44 -19.41
N GLY A 546 9.07 18.37 -18.74
CA GLY A 546 8.83 18.13 -17.33
C GLY A 546 9.72 18.98 -16.41
N SER A 547 9.31 19.15 -15.16
CA SER A 547 10.11 19.85 -14.17
C SER A 547 11.28 18.99 -13.65
N VAL A 548 12.44 19.59 -13.49
CA VAL A 548 13.64 18.93 -12.95
C VAL A 548 14.09 19.64 -11.68
N THR A 549 14.21 18.89 -10.59
CA THR A 549 14.72 19.39 -9.30
C THR A 549 15.80 18.46 -8.77
N GLY A 550 16.97 18.98 -8.48
CA GLY A 550 18.10 18.21 -7.96
C GLY A 550 18.85 18.91 -6.83
N GLY A 551 19.80 18.21 -6.26
CA GLY A 551 20.58 18.69 -5.10
C GLY A 551 22.01 19.16 -5.41
N TYR A 552 22.55 18.83 -6.58
CA TYR A 552 23.92 19.17 -6.96
C TYR A 552 23.98 19.62 -8.42
N MET A 553 24.23 18.75 -9.39
CA MET A 553 24.26 19.12 -10.81
C MET A 553 22.88 18.91 -11.45
N VAL A 554 22.30 19.97 -12.00
CA VAL A 554 20.95 19.92 -12.56
C VAL A 554 20.95 20.46 -13.98
N GLY A 555 20.49 19.66 -14.92
CA GLY A 555 20.36 20.04 -16.33
C GLY A 555 18.98 19.71 -16.92
N GLY A 556 18.51 20.53 -17.85
CA GLY A 556 17.23 20.32 -18.50
C GLY A 556 17.16 19.01 -19.29
N ILE A 557 18.28 18.59 -19.86
CA ILE A 557 18.44 17.32 -20.57
C ILE A 557 19.29 16.34 -19.74
N CYS A 558 20.48 16.79 -19.27
CA CYS A 558 21.39 15.92 -18.56
C CYS A 558 21.96 16.60 -17.32
N GLY A 559 21.82 15.98 -16.14
CA GLY A 559 22.40 16.53 -14.91
C GLY A 559 23.90 16.70 -15.01
N SER A 560 24.62 15.72 -15.56
CA SER A 560 26.05 15.77 -15.75
C SER A 560 26.49 15.02 -17.01
N ASN A 561 27.21 15.71 -17.91
CA ASN A 561 27.91 15.09 -19.02
C ASN A 561 29.39 14.92 -18.65
N ALA A 562 29.76 13.73 -18.25
CA ALA A 562 31.05 13.40 -17.64
C ALA A 562 31.98 12.58 -18.57
N SER A 563 31.77 12.64 -19.87
CA SER A 563 32.58 11.86 -20.82
C SER A 563 34.03 12.34 -20.88
N SER A 564 34.96 11.43 -20.71
CA SER A 564 36.41 11.70 -20.92
C SER A 564 36.83 11.60 -22.39
N THR A 565 35.90 11.33 -23.29
CA THR A 565 36.10 11.22 -24.73
C THR A 565 35.13 12.09 -25.49
N THR A 566 35.33 12.28 -26.78
CA THR A 566 34.39 12.99 -27.69
C THR A 566 33.09 12.21 -27.96
N SER A 567 32.91 11.03 -27.34
CA SER A 567 31.65 10.26 -27.44
C SER A 567 30.54 10.82 -26.55
N GLY A 568 30.86 11.62 -25.52
CA GLY A 568 29.88 12.28 -24.67
C GLY A 568 29.23 13.48 -25.37
N ARG A 569 28.24 13.20 -26.21
CA ARG A 569 27.61 14.21 -27.07
C ARG A 569 26.12 14.33 -26.73
N ILE A 570 25.66 15.57 -26.55
CA ILE A 570 24.27 15.93 -26.44
C ILE A 570 23.95 16.80 -27.64
N GLU A 571 23.16 16.27 -28.58
CA GLU A 571 22.94 16.91 -29.87
C GLU A 571 21.47 16.91 -30.27
N ASN A 572 21.05 18.01 -30.91
CA ASN A 572 19.69 18.19 -31.43
C ASN A 572 18.64 17.98 -30.31
N CYS A 573 18.87 18.57 -29.16
CA CYS A 573 18.01 18.42 -27.99
C CYS A 573 17.41 19.77 -27.57
N TYR A 574 16.27 19.76 -26.89
CA TYR A 574 15.77 20.98 -26.27
C TYR A 574 15.13 20.74 -24.90
N ASN A 575 15.12 21.81 -24.09
CA ASN A 575 14.45 21.86 -22.80
C ASN A 575 13.54 23.09 -22.68
N ILE A 576 12.28 22.89 -22.40
CA ILE A 576 11.33 23.95 -22.04
C ILE A 576 10.76 23.73 -20.62
N GLY A 577 11.16 22.65 -19.95
CA GLY A 577 10.80 22.36 -18.57
C GLY A 577 11.55 23.25 -17.58
N THR A 578 10.97 23.47 -16.40
CA THR A 578 11.57 24.25 -15.33
C THR A 578 12.68 23.49 -14.62
N ILE A 579 13.76 24.20 -14.26
CA ILE A 579 14.92 23.63 -13.59
C ILE A 579 15.09 24.28 -12.21
N ASN A 580 15.08 23.46 -11.16
CA ASN A 580 15.21 23.91 -9.79
C ASN A 580 16.37 23.18 -9.09
N THR A 581 16.98 23.84 -8.11
CA THR A 581 17.91 23.20 -7.19
C THR A 581 17.50 23.49 -5.75
N ILE A 582 17.72 22.54 -4.87
CA ILE A 582 17.52 22.73 -3.43
C ILE A 582 18.68 23.49 -2.75
N ILE A 583 19.81 23.66 -3.45
CA ILE A 583 20.94 24.49 -3.02
C ILE A 583 20.95 25.79 -3.82
N ASN A 584 21.27 26.91 -3.16
CA ASN A 584 21.31 28.24 -3.78
C ASN A 584 22.61 28.51 -4.59
N ASP A 585 23.13 27.48 -5.25
CA ASP A 585 24.30 27.62 -6.10
C ASP A 585 23.85 27.50 -7.58
N ASN A 586 24.03 28.60 -8.33
CA ASN A 586 23.71 28.62 -9.75
C ASN A 586 24.79 28.03 -10.64
N ASP A 587 26.02 27.82 -10.10
CA ASP A 587 27.15 27.30 -10.87
C ASP A 587 26.92 25.83 -11.30
N ASP A 588 26.10 25.11 -10.54
CA ASP A 588 25.77 23.69 -10.77
C ASP A 588 24.46 23.46 -11.54
N LYS A 589 23.92 24.49 -12.19
CA LYS A 589 22.75 24.38 -13.05
C LYS A 589 23.06 24.75 -14.49
N ARG A 590 22.42 24.07 -15.45
CA ARG A 590 22.46 24.43 -16.88
C ARG A 590 21.13 24.16 -17.55
N ASN A 591 20.86 24.91 -18.59
CA ASN A 591 19.63 24.74 -19.35
C ASN A 591 19.55 23.41 -20.09
N ILE A 592 20.69 22.88 -20.51
CA ILE A 592 20.83 21.58 -21.19
C ILE A 592 21.61 20.60 -20.32
N ALA A 593 22.91 20.87 -20.03
CA ALA A 593 23.71 19.93 -19.27
C ALA A 593 24.89 20.59 -18.54
N VAL A 594 25.20 20.12 -17.32
CA VAL A 594 26.46 20.48 -16.65
C VAL A 594 27.59 19.66 -17.26
N ILE A 595 28.63 20.32 -17.78
CA ILE A 595 29.78 19.70 -18.41
C ILE A 595 30.88 19.47 -17.37
N GLU A 596 31.14 18.21 -17.00
CA GLU A 596 32.22 17.85 -16.08
C GLU A 596 33.61 17.71 -16.78
N ASN A 597 33.62 17.51 -18.08
CA ASN A 597 34.83 17.30 -18.83
C ASN A 597 34.80 18.08 -20.14
N GLU A 598 35.84 18.85 -20.42
CA GLU A 598 35.98 19.68 -21.62
C GLU A 598 35.96 18.94 -22.96
N LYS A 599 36.02 17.63 -22.97
CA LYS A 599 35.82 16.79 -24.17
C LYS A 599 34.35 16.43 -24.46
N ALA A 600 33.51 16.59 -23.48
CA ALA A 600 32.06 16.43 -23.67
C ALA A 600 31.51 17.62 -24.49
N VAL A 601 30.54 17.35 -25.35
CA VAL A 601 30.03 18.31 -26.33
C VAL A 601 28.53 18.46 -26.20
N VAL A 602 28.08 19.72 -26.16
CA VAL A 602 26.68 20.10 -26.43
C VAL A 602 26.66 20.77 -27.81
N ASN A 603 25.73 20.43 -28.67
CA ASN A 603 25.63 20.98 -30.01
C ASN A 603 24.18 21.02 -30.50
N ASN A 604 23.82 22.11 -31.21
CA ASN A 604 22.49 22.33 -31.75
C ASN A 604 21.36 22.08 -30.74
N CYS A 605 21.49 22.61 -29.55
CA CYS A 605 20.53 22.48 -28.45
C CYS A 605 19.82 23.80 -28.15
N TYR A 606 18.58 23.71 -27.68
CA TYR A 606 17.74 24.90 -27.44
C TYR A 606 17.06 24.86 -26.10
N TYR A 607 16.77 25.99 -25.51
CA TYR A 607 16.01 26.11 -24.27
C TYR A 607 15.09 27.34 -24.30
N LEU A 608 14.04 27.30 -23.51
CA LEU A 608 13.12 28.43 -23.36
C LEU A 608 13.84 29.55 -22.61
N GLU A 609 13.92 30.75 -23.19
CA GLU A 609 14.67 31.88 -22.65
C GLU A 609 14.13 32.36 -21.29
N ASP A 610 12.83 32.25 -21.06
CA ASP A 610 12.20 32.53 -19.76
C ASP A 610 12.76 31.65 -18.63
N ASN A 611 13.34 30.49 -18.96
CA ASN A 611 13.99 29.56 -18.03
C ASN A 611 15.53 29.74 -18.01
N TYR A 612 16.08 30.85 -18.54
CA TYR A 612 17.52 31.06 -18.62
C TYR A 612 18.21 30.96 -17.26
N ILE A 613 19.27 30.18 -17.20
CA ILE A 613 20.11 29.98 -15.99
C ILE A 613 21.51 30.56 -16.20
N ALA A 614 22.20 30.12 -17.27
CA ALA A 614 23.56 30.53 -17.58
C ALA A 614 23.85 30.29 -19.08
N GLU A 615 24.81 31.02 -19.65
CA GLU A 615 25.33 30.73 -20.97
C GLU A 615 25.93 29.31 -21.03
N GLU A 616 25.70 28.61 -22.13
CA GLU A 616 26.14 27.26 -22.36
C GLU A 616 26.57 27.07 -23.81
N ASP A 617 27.84 26.71 -24.03
CA ASP A 617 28.38 26.47 -25.36
C ASP A 617 27.58 25.37 -26.08
N GLY A 618 27.13 25.65 -27.32
CA GLY A 618 26.36 24.71 -28.14
C GLY A 618 24.85 24.68 -27.82
N ALA A 619 24.37 25.50 -26.89
CA ALA A 619 22.97 25.71 -26.60
C ALA A 619 22.57 27.18 -26.79
N SER A 620 21.30 27.41 -27.17
CA SER A 620 20.77 28.74 -27.43
C SER A 620 19.40 28.95 -26.79
N GLY A 621 19.24 30.04 -26.05
CA GLY A 621 17.92 30.52 -25.60
C GLY A 621 17.05 30.95 -26.77
N ARG A 622 15.78 30.64 -26.70
CA ARG A 622 14.73 31.02 -27.64
C ARG A 622 13.45 31.36 -26.90
N ASP A 623 12.71 32.29 -27.39
CA ASP A 623 11.42 32.64 -26.82
C ASP A 623 10.33 31.60 -27.19
N ALA A 624 9.14 31.77 -26.62
CA ALA A 624 8.04 30.86 -26.85
C ALA A 624 7.52 30.95 -28.31
N ASP A 625 7.62 32.12 -28.94
CA ASP A 625 7.19 32.33 -30.31
C ASP A 625 8.14 31.63 -31.31
N ASP A 626 9.45 31.60 -31.05
CA ASP A 626 10.42 30.83 -31.83
C ASP A 626 10.10 29.33 -31.79
N PHE A 627 9.75 28.81 -30.60
CA PHE A 627 9.33 27.40 -30.44
C PHE A 627 8.02 27.12 -31.16
N ALA A 628 7.07 28.03 -31.14
CA ALA A 628 5.77 27.87 -31.80
C ALA A 628 5.83 28.08 -33.34
N SER A 629 6.77 28.88 -33.83
CA SER A 629 6.87 29.27 -35.25
C SER A 629 7.31 28.14 -36.18
N GLY A 630 7.90 27.07 -35.68
CA GLY A 630 8.54 25.99 -36.45
C GLY A 630 10.04 26.20 -36.68
N GLU A 631 10.61 27.34 -36.30
CA GLU A 631 12.05 27.60 -36.47
C GLU A 631 12.88 26.55 -35.79
N ILE A 632 12.55 26.22 -34.53
CA ILE A 632 13.35 25.24 -33.74
C ILE A 632 13.19 23.85 -34.33
N ALA A 633 11.99 23.44 -34.77
CA ALA A 633 11.79 22.17 -35.45
C ALA A 633 12.67 22.03 -36.70
N TYR A 634 12.68 23.08 -37.54
CA TYR A 634 13.54 23.14 -38.73
C TYR A 634 15.03 23.05 -38.36
N ARG A 635 15.51 23.81 -37.39
CA ARG A 635 16.91 23.85 -36.96
C ARG A 635 17.37 22.50 -36.36
N LEU A 636 16.50 21.82 -35.59
CA LEU A 636 16.78 20.49 -35.05
C LEU A 636 16.82 19.40 -36.15
N GLN A 637 16.06 19.60 -37.26
CA GLN A 637 16.01 18.66 -38.38
C GLN A 637 17.15 18.83 -39.39
N VAL A 638 17.69 20.06 -39.55
CA VAL A 638 18.74 20.33 -40.53
C VAL A 638 19.96 19.46 -40.32
N GLY A 639 20.39 18.79 -41.42
CA GLY A 639 21.57 17.90 -41.43
C GLY A 639 21.29 16.48 -40.92
N GLN A 640 20.04 16.13 -40.68
CA GLN A 640 19.64 14.74 -40.40
C GLN A 640 19.11 14.09 -41.69
N ASP A 641 19.56 12.84 -41.94
CA ASP A 641 19.17 12.09 -43.14
C ASP A 641 17.71 11.64 -43.11
N ASP A 642 17.22 11.30 -41.90
CA ASP A 642 15.84 10.85 -41.67
C ASP A 642 14.99 12.00 -41.05
N PRO A 643 13.66 12.05 -41.32
CA PRO A 643 12.77 12.99 -40.66
C PRO A 643 12.55 12.62 -39.20
N VAL A 644 13.30 13.26 -38.30
CA VAL A 644 13.22 13.05 -36.84
C VAL A 644 12.36 14.09 -36.18
N TRP A 645 12.57 15.36 -36.52
CA TRP A 645 11.88 16.50 -35.94
C TRP A 645 10.84 17.08 -36.88
N GLY A 646 9.70 17.45 -36.32
CA GLY A 646 8.65 18.17 -37.03
C GLY A 646 7.74 18.92 -36.07
N GLN A 647 6.79 19.62 -36.65
CA GLN A 647 5.81 20.39 -35.88
C GLN A 647 4.60 20.67 -36.76
N THR A 648 3.39 20.49 -36.26
CA THR A 648 2.18 20.92 -36.95
C THR A 648 1.99 22.40 -36.71
N LEU A 649 2.17 23.21 -37.75
CA LEU A 649 1.97 24.66 -37.71
C LEU A 649 0.55 24.97 -38.19
N ALA A 650 -0.34 25.33 -37.26
CA ALA A 650 -1.73 25.67 -37.54
C ALA A 650 -2.22 26.72 -36.54
N ASP A 651 -3.14 27.59 -37.00
CA ASP A 651 -3.72 28.62 -36.13
C ASP A 651 -4.55 28.06 -34.99
N GLU A 652 -5.15 26.88 -35.18
CA GLU A 652 -5.87 26.12 -34.13
C GLU A 652 -5.40 24.66 -34.13
N GLY A 653 -5.03 24.14 -32.95
CA GLY A 653 -4.63 22.73 -32.74
C GLY A 653 -3.23 22.38 -33.27
N GLY A 654 -2.37 23.38 -33.49
CA GLY A 654 -0.95 23.17 -33.80
C GLY A 654 -0.13 22.72 -32.58
N ASP A 655 1.06 22.20 -32.86
CA ASP A 655 2.01 21.84 -31.82
C ASP A 655 2.68 23.11 -31.26
N PRO A 656 2.69 23.35 -29.94
CA PRO A 656 3.29 24.56 -29.36
C PRO A 656 4.83 24.53 -29.40
N TYR A 657 5.44 23.40 -29.72
CA TYR A 657 6.87 23.17 -29.78
C TYR A 657 7.20 21.95 -30.67
N PRO A 658 8.47 21.76 -31.10
CA PRO A 658 8.89 20.65 -31.93
C PRO A 658 8.53 19.28 -31.30
N VAL A 659 8.11 18.35 -32.14
CA VAL A 659 7.80 16.97 -31.70
C VAL A 659 8.57 15.96 -32.56
N LEU A 660 8.86 14.81 -31.96
CA LEU A 660 9.49 13.69 -32.66
C LEU A 660 8.47 13.02 -33.59
N GLY A 661 8.87 12.78 -34.85
CA GLY A 661 7.98 12.23 -35.87
C GLY A 661 6.85 13.19 -36.30
N GLY A 662 6.95 14.46 -35.98
CA GLY A 662 5.98 15.48 -36.33
C GLY A 662 5.98 15.81 -37.83
N LYS A 663 5.06 16.71 -38.22
CA LYS A 663 4.93 17.16 -39.60
C LYS A 663 6.17 17.95 -40.01
N THR A 664 6.75 17.63 -41.17
CA THR A 664 7.93 18.33 -41.68
C THR A 664 7.72 19.84 -41.72
N VAL A 665 8.74 20.59 -41.30
CA VAL A 665 8.77 22.06 -41.36
C VAL A 665 9.81 22.49 -42.39
N TYR A 666 9.39 23.37 -43.29
CA TYR A 666 10.21 23.98 -44.33
C TYR A 666 10.54 25.43 -44.00
N GLN A 667 11.77 25.83 -44.28
CA GLN A 667 12.14 27.24 -44.26
C GLN A 667 11.87 27.86 -45.62
N ASN A 668 10.92 28.79 -45.67
CA ASN A 668 10.55 29.49 -46.87
C ASN A 668 11.19 30.88 -46.87
N VAL A 669 11.86 31.19 -47.96
CA VAL A 669 12.59 32.46 -48.13
C VAL A 669 11.91 33.32 -49.14
N THR A 670 11.57 34.55 -48.76
CA THR A 670 11.02 35.55 -49.64
C THR A 670 11.91 36.78 -49.65
N TYR A 671 12.26 37.26 -50.88
CA TYR A 671 12.99 38.50 -51.06
C TYR A 671 12.04 39.61 -51.42
N SER A 672 12.03 40.69 -50.65
CA SER A 672 11.31 41.89 -51.03
C SER A 672 12.19 42.74 -51.94
N GLY A 673 11.84 42.77 -53.23
CA GLY A 673 12.62 43.36 -54.28
C GLY A 673 13.04 42.37 -55.34
N CYS A 674 13.52 42.88 -56.47
CA CYS A 674 13.88 42.06 -57.62
C CYS A 674 15.34 41.49 -57.58
N THR A 675 16.04 41.68 -56.51
CA THR A 675 17.42 41.18 -56.29
C THR A 675 17.60 40.61 -54.89
N VAL A 676 18.52 39.69 -54.75
CA VAL A 676 18.80 38.92 -53.52
C VAL A 676 19.25 39.81 -52.35
N ASP A 677 19.62 41.09 -52.63
CA ASP A 677 20.27 41.98 -51.63
C ASP A 677 19.32 43.02 -50.99
N THR A 678 18.01 43.01 -51.28
CA THR A 678 17.14 44.12 -50.88
C THR A 678 16.48 43.97 -49.52
N SER A 679 15.88 42.85 -49.21
CA SER A 679 15.49 42.43 -47.87
C SER A 679 15.10 40.95 -47.88
N LEU A 680 15.31 40.28 -46.77
CA LEU A 680 15.08 38.87 -46.61
C LEU A 680 13.98 38.66 -45.55
N THR A 681 12.96 37.91 -45.89
CA THR A 681 11.96 37.43 -44.95
C THR A 681 12.01 35.90 -44.92
N ILE A 682 12.15 35.34 -43.73
CA ILE A 682 12.15 33.90 -43.49
C ILE A 682 10.81 33.56 -42.81
N GLU A 683 10.12 32.59 -43.34
CA GLU A 683 8.90 32.02 -42.78
C GLU A 683 9.06 30.51 -42.68
N TYR A 684 8.48 29.93 -41.63
CA TYR A 684 8.43 28.49 -41.47
C TYR A 684 7.01 27.99 -41.72
N SER A 685 6.85 26.90 -42.46
CA SER A 685 5.53 26.31 -42.74
C SER A 685 5.63 24.80 -43.02
N ASN A 686 4.50 24.11 -42.95
CA ASN A 686 4.43 22.69 -43.32
C ASN A 686 4.33 22.47 -44.84
N GLU A 687 4.42 23.51 -45.63
CA GLU A 687 4.42 23.46 -47.08
C GLU A 687 5.72 24.10 -47.60
N GLU A 688 6.42 23.38 -48.47
CA GLU A 688 7.56 23.95 -49.20
C GLU A 688 7.06 24.94 -50.22
N LYS A 689 7.58 26.15 -50.17
CA LYS A 689 7.28 27.22 -51.13
C LYS A 689 8.52 27.57 -51.92
N ASP A 690 8.37 27.79 -53.20
CA ASP A 690 9.46 28.28 -54.03
C ASP A 690 9.94 29.64 -53.55
N ILE A 691 11.26 29.90 -53.73
CA ILE A 691 11.86 31.21 -53.46
C ILE A 691 11.16 32.26 -54.31
N LYS A 692 10.53 33.24 -53.68
CA LYS A 692 9.82 34.31 -54.36
C LYS A 692 10.58 35.63 -54.26
N PHE A 693 10.65 36.31 -55.38
CA PHE A 693 11.06 37.70 -55.44
C PHE A 693 9.80 38.56 -55.60
N THR A 694 9.59 39.49 -54.71
CA THR A 694 8.48 40.46 -54.84
C THR A 694 8.98 41.70 -55.46
N HIS A 695 8.32 42.13 -56.56
CA HIS A 695 8.61 43.39 -57.17
C HIS A 695 7.93 44.52 -56.43
N ALA A 696 8.65 45.63 -56.18
CA ALA A 696 8.06 46.85 -55.64
C ALA A 696 7.36 47.64 -56.82
N LEU A 697 6.11 47.30 -57.00
CA LEU A 697 5.37 47.72 -58.17
C LEU A 697 4.64 49.07 -58.01
N VAL A 698 4.80 49.94 -58.97
CA VAL A 698 4.02 51.18 -59.08
C VAL A 698 3.17 51.09 -60.36
N LYS A 699 1.88 51.29 -60.19
CA LYS A 699 0.92 51.26 -61.29
C LYS A 699 1.00 52.49 -62.16
N SER A 700 1.03 52.31 -63.49
CA SER A 700 0.79 53.31 -64.48
C SER A 700 -0.63 53.11 -65.01
N GLU A 701 -1.42 54.13 -64.90
CA GLU A 701 -2.83 54.06 -65.31
C GLU A 701 -3.01 53.93 -66.80
N LYS A 702 -4.09 53.30 -67.21
CA LYS A 702 -4.49 53.21 -68.61
C LYS A 702 -4.66 54.60 -69.26
N VAL A 703 -4.09 54.74 -70.42
CA VAL A 703 -4.29 55.90 -71.26
C VAL A 703 -5.10 55.45 -72.46
N ASN A 704 -6.25 56.05 -72.65
CA ASN A 704 -7.06 55.78 -73.86
C ASN A 704 -6.42 56.40 -75.09
N ALA A 705 -6.52 55.68 -76.22
CA ALA A 705 -6.09 56.18 -77.50
C ALA A 705 -6.91 57.40 -77.89
N ASP A 706 -6.29 58.39 -78.51
CA ASP A 706 -6.95 59.55 -79.17
C ASP A 706 -6.51 59.64 -80.61
N CYS A 707 -6.95 60.68 -81.34
CA CYS A 707 -6.69 60.82 -82.76
C CYS A 707 -5.21 61.14 -83.11
N GLU A 708 -4.37 61.40 -82.11
CA GLU A 708 -2.97 61.80 -82.27
C GLU A 708 -1.98 60.86 -81.58
N LYS A 709 -2.47 60.03 -80.66
CA LYS A 709 -1.61 59.16 -79.86
C LYS A 709 -2.24 57.79 -79.61
N ASP A 710 -1.40 56.78 -79.64
CA ASP A 710 -1.80 55.41 -79.28
C ASP A 710 -2.15 55.31 -77.78
N GLY A 711 -3.16 54.51 -77.50
CA GLY A 711 -3.52 54.19 -76.13
C GLY A 711 -2.52 53.21 -75.47
N MET A 712 -2.53 53.22 -74.22
CA MET A 712 -1.70 52.32 -73.45
C MET A 712 -2.55 51.66 -72.36
N GLU A 713 -2.50 50.32 -72.26
CA GLU A 713 -3.12 49.62 -71.17
C GLU A 713 -2.37 49.85 -69.83
N ALA A 714 -3.07 49.73 -68.71
CA ALA A 714 -2.45 49.87 -67.41
C ALA A 714 -1.38 48.80 -67.22
N TYR A 715 -0.26 49.22 -66.65
CA TYR A 715 0.84 48.31 -66.32
C TYR A 715 1.49 48.73 -65.02
N TRP A 716 2.24 47.79 -64.44
CA TRP A 716 3.01 48.00 -63.21
C TRP A 716 4.51 48.01 -63.49
N THR A 717 5.22 49.00 -62.98
CA THR A 717 6.68 49.08 -63.12
C THR A 717 7.36 48.82 -61.78
N CYS A 718 8.30 47.91 -61.74
CA CYS A 718 9.13 47.73 -60.55
C CYS A 718 10.09 48.91 -60.37
N THR A 719 10.05 49.53 -59.22
CA THR A 719 10.91 50.67 -58.88
C THR A 719 12.40 50.33 -58.80
N SER A 720 12.74 49.07 -58.50
CA SER A 720 14.13 48.60 -58.35
C SER A 720 14.75 48.11 -59.69
N CYS A 721 14.08 47.24 -60.45
CA CYS A 721 14.63 46.70 -61.72
C CYS A 721 14.10 47.29 -62.96
N GLN A 722 13.12 48.21 -62.88
CA GLN A 722 12.50 48.95 -64.05
C GLN A 722 11.74 48.01 -65.02
N ARG A 723 11.54 46.74 -64.68
CA ARG A 723 10.72 45.79 -65.48
C ARG A 723 9.26 46.17 -65.35
N ARG A 724 8.48 45.88 -66.40
CA ARG A 724 7.05 46.17 -66.46
C ARG A 724 6.25 44.89 -66.43
N PHE A 725 5.10 44.92 -65.82
CA PHE A 725 4.21 43.77 -65.64
C PHE A 725 2.78 44.13 -65.99
N SER A 726 2.03 43.22 -66.59
CA SER A 726 0.62 43.37 -66.87
C SER A 726 -0.29 43.07 -65.69
N ASP A 727 0.24 42.61 -64.59
CA ASP A 727 -0.50 42.29 -63.38
C ASP A 727 0.11 42.99 -62.16
N GLU A 728 -0.68 43.12 -61.12
CA GLU A 728 -0.30 43.78 -59.87
C GLU A 728 0.63 42.95 -58.99
N ASP A 729 0.70 41.66 -59.27
CA ASP A 729 1.56 40.73 -58.54
C ASP A 729 2.98 40.63 -59.17
N GLY A 730 3.25 41.26 -60.31
CA GLY A 730 4.54 41.19 -60.98
C GLY A 730 4.91 39.80 -61.53
N THR A 731 3.93 39.01 -61.87
CA THR A 731 4.12 37.68 -62.40
C THR A 731 4.17 37.54 -63.87
N LYS A 732 3.57 38.54 -64.60
CA LYS A 732 3.48 38.56 -66.06
C LYS A 732 4.26 39.77 -66.60
N GLU A 733 5.53 39.51 -66.91
CA GLU A 733 6.41 40.54 -67.48
C GLU A 733 5.95 40.99 -68.87
N LEU A 734 5.96 42.28 -69.13
CA LEU A 734 5.71 42.95 -70.46
C LEU A 734 7.06 43.12 -71.16
N ASN A 735 7.19 42.55 -72.36
CA ASN A 735 8.40 42.65 -73.19
C ASN A 735 8.57 44.08 -73.72
#